data_346d88bb46b78ac7618533156bd88fd4
#
_entry.id   346d88bb46b78ac7618533156bd88fd4
#
_cell.length_a   1.000
_cell.length_b   1.000
_cell.length_c   1.000
_cell.angle_alpha   90.00
_cell.angle_beta   90.00
_cell.angle_gamma   90.00
#
_symmetry.space_group_name_H-M   'P 1'
#
loop_
_entity.id
_entity.type
_entity.pdbx_description
1 polymer ?
#
loop_
_entity_poly.entity_id
_entity_poly.type
_entity_poly.pdbx_seq_one_letter_code
_entity_poly.pdbx_strand_id
1 'polypeptide(L)'
;MAATTVQTQFAFRSQKTIGLTEAYPEYSPQPGFNKPETNNRCCVYSPNGKYFAWACNEDVKISNPDTGEVISTLPAQNVHEIGFSPHGSYIITWERPTKQEDGNATKNLKVWKTATAEHVIAFVQKSQSGWNLQYTHDEKYCARVVTNEVQFFEANNMATVWGHLRVEGVMDFALSPGKNYSVAVFIPERKGNPAQVRVYEVPQWNAILCQKSFFKADRIQLKWNATGTSVLIFAQTDADKTGKSYYGETNLYLITVAGNYDCRVSLDKEGPIHDVAWSADSKEFGVVYGFMPAKTTIFDLRAKAVHQLAPGPRNTILFSPHARFVLVAGFGNLNGSMDIYDRQAGMRKICTIEASNASVCEWSPDGRHILTATTSPRLRVDNGVKIWHYTGELMYSSEIDELYNVFWRPQAASAHPLPNPLPAAPAPHPSAAAHVATTAPKKPTGAYRPPHARNTATPLHFKREDEGGAAHIYANGGGSGPANGFGRGKRREVPGAAPAEKFVPGAAPGGGVSLAGTGTGADEDNLSKTALKNKKKREAAKKAKLEQQQQQGAPGVPGAPSGPANGNNNERQGRDGREHQTRRDNRSPHPRSKSRNNRDRDQDGLKRTKSKSDRNTHSQHPSRSGAETLAPPQVVEIPPKKA
;
A
#
# COMPACT_ATOMS: atom_id res chain seq x y z
N MET A 1 16.10 16.41 37.71
CA MET A 1 14.72 16.54 37.18
C MET A 1 14.40 15.29 36.41
N ALA A 2 13.42 14.52 36.82
CA ALA A 2 12.94 13.37 36.02
C ALA A 2 12.38 13.96 34.72
N ALA A 3 12.93 13.54 33.58
CA ALA A 3 12.38 13.89 32.27
C ALA A 3 10.94 13.40 32.28
N THR A 4 9.99 14.30 32.14
CA THR A 4 8.59 13.96 31.93
C THR A 4 8.55 13.17 30.62
N THR A 5 8.42 11.87 30.71
CA THR A 5 8.27 11.02 29.54
C THR A 5 6.94 11.37 28.88
N VAL A 6 7.01 11.93 27.68
CA VAL A 6 5.81 12.20 26.88
C VAL A 6 5.09 10.88 26.66
N GLN A 7 3.83 10.81 27.02
CA GLN A 7 3.03 9.58 26.88
C GLN A 7 2.63 9.38 25.43
N THR A 8 2.70 8.14 24.96
CA THR A 8 2.19 7.78 23.63
C THR A 8 0.68 7.55 23.71
N GLN A 9 -0.03 7.87 22.63
CA GLN A 9 -1.48 7.79 22.56
C GLN A 9 -1.88 7.22 21.19
N PHE A 10 -2.95 6.45 21.13
CA PHE A 10 -3.54 6.00 19.89
C PHE A 10 -5.04 6.33 19.83
N ALA A 11 -5.53 6.53 18.61
CA ALA A 11 -6.94 6.71 18.34
C ALA A 11 -7.51 5.47 17.63
N PHE A 12 -8.78 5.20 17.88
CA PHE A 12 -9.50 4.18 17.12
C PHE A 12 -10.88 4.69 16.72
N ARG A 13 -11.39 4.16 15.60
CA ARG A 13 -12.75 4.39 15.13
C ARG A 13 -13.44 3.06 14.86
N SER A 14 -14.53 2.84 15.56
CA SER A 14 -15.50 1.76 15.28
C SER A 14 -16.72 2.30 14.53
N GLN A 15 -17.69 1.45 14.25
CA GLN A 15 -18.94 1.89 13.63
C GLN A 15 -19.69 2.90 14.48
N LYS A 16 -19.70 2.71 15.79
CA LYS A 16 -20.52 3.49 16.72
C LYS A 16 -19.76 4.57 17.45
N THR A 17 -18.45 4.43 17.63
CA THR A 17 -17.70 5.33 18.50
C THR A 17 -16.28 5.59 18.00
N ILE A 18 -15.71 6.67 18.50
CA ILE A 18 -14.29 7.00 18.40
C ILE A 18 -13.73 7.05 19.82
N GLY A 19 -12.53 6.55 20.01
CA GLY A 19 -11.82 6.64 21.28
C GLY A 19 -10.40 7.13 21.10
N LEU A 20 -9.94 7.88 22.10
CA LEU A 20 -8.54 8.20 22.34
C LEU A 20 -8.09 7.38 23.54
N THR A 21 -6.97 6.71 23.43
CA THR A 21 -6.43 5.86 24.51
C THR A 21 -4.97 6.21 24.71
N GLU A 22 -4.62 6.58 25.93
CA GLU A 22 -3.24 6.69 26.36
C GLU A 22 -2.60 5.31 26.37
N ALA A 23 -1.38 5.20 25.83
CA ALA A 23 -0.71 3.93 25.80
C ALA A 23 0.13 3.70 27.07
N TYR A 24 1.26 2.99 26.95
CA TYR A 24 2.10 2.67 28.10
C TYR A 24 2.35 3.88 29.01
N PRO A 25 2.23 3.72 30.37
CA PRO A 25 2.03 2.45 31.10
C PRO A 25 0.56 2.06 31.34
N GLU A 26 -0.40 2.97 31.26
CA GLU A 26 -1.73 2.77 31.84
C GLU A 26 -2.77 2.17 30.90
N TYR A 27 -2.62 2.40 29.57
CA TYR A 27 -3.59 1.97 28.55
C TYR A 27 -5.04 2.35 28.88
N SER A 28 -5.22 3.59 29.33
CA SER A 28 -6.51 4.13 29.77
C SER A 28 -7.14 5.05 28.72
N PRO A 29 -8.48 5.16 28.67
CA PRO A 29 -9.14 6.17 27.84
C PRO A 29 -8.66 7.57 28.22
N GLN A 30 -8.47 8.44 27.22
CA GLN A 30 -8.08 9.84 27.44
C GLN A 30 -9.10 10.54 28.34
N PRO A 31 -8.69 11.05 29.52
CA PRO A 31 -9.58 11.85 30.36
C PRO A 31 -10.08 13.09 29.62
N GLY A 32 -11.37 13.43 29.78
CA GLY A 32 -11.96 14.61 29.15
C GLY A 32 -12.41 14.42 27.70
N PHE A 33 -12.01 13.34 27.02
CA PHE A 33 -12.51 13.05 25.69
C PHE A 33 -13.92 12.42 25.73
N ASN A 34 -14.93 13.21 25.39
CA ASN A 34 -16.28 12.73 25.26
C ASN A 34 -16.43 11.90 23.99
N LYS A 35 -16.54 10.58 24.15
CA LYS A 35 -16.69 9.64 23.03
C LYS A 35 -17.94 9.99 22.22
N PRO A 36 -17.84 10.35 20.94
CA PRO A 36 -19.02 10.57 20.13
C PRO A 36 -19.72 9.23 19.84
N GLU A 37 -20.98 9.12 20.21
CA GLU A 37 -21.83 7.94 19.97
C GLU A 37 -22.61 8.05 18.65
N THR A 38 -22.03 8.68 17.65
CA THR A 38 -22.66 8.90 16.35
C THR A 38 -21.92 8.11 15.26
N ASN A 39 -22.57 7.95 14.11
CA ASN A 39 -21.94 7.35 12.95
C ASN A 39 -20.84 8.29 12.40
N ASN A 40 -19.63 8.05 12.85
CA ASN A 40 -18.46 8.84 12.47
C ASN A 40 -17.80 8.25 11.21
N ARG A 41 -17.62 9.07 10.17
CA ARG A 41 -17.13 8.59 8.86
C ARG A 41 -15.62 8.46 8.80
N CYS A 42 -14.91 9.43 9.32
CA CYS A 42 -13.45 9.46 9.35
C CYS A 42 -12.94 10.21 10.58
N CYS A 43 -11.72 9.91 10.96
CA CYS A 43 -10.98 10.65 11.99
C CYS A 43 -9.48 10.61 11.67
N VAL A 44 -8.74 11.62 12.15
CA VAL A 44 -7.31 11.76 11.89
C VAL A 44 -6.64 12.65 12.93
N TYR A 45 -5.37 12.36 13.27
CA TYR A 45 -4.50 13.32 13.95
C TYR A 45 -3.85 14.28 12.95
N SER A 46 -3.54 15.48 13.40
CA SER A 46 -2.60 16.34 12.67
C SER A 46 -1.19 15.71 12.66
N PRO A 47 -0.39 15.92 11.59
CA PRO A 47 0.96 15.33 11.50
C PRO A 47 1.90 15.68 12.65
N ASN A 48 1.70 16.82 13.31
CA ASN A 48 2.44 17.23 14.50
C ASN A 48 1.83 16.73 15.83
N GLY A 49 0.70 15.97 15.76
CA GLY A 49 0.01 15.42 16.93
C GLY A 49 -0.70 16.41 17.85
N LYS A 50 -0.82 17.69 17.46
CA LYS A 50 -1.46 18.73 18.29
C LYS A 50 -2.98 18.70 18.26
N TYR A 51 -3.57 18.18 17.19
CA TYR A 51 -5.00 18.17 16.95
C TYR A 51 -5.49 16.77 16.60
N PHE A 52 -6.70 16.48 17.00
CA PHE A 52 -7.44 15.31 16.57
C PHE A 52 -8.78 15.76 16.01
N ALA A 53 -9.13 15.32 14.80
CA ALA A 53 -10.38 15.69 14.16
C ALA A 53 -11.18 14.48 13.74
N TRP A 54 -12.50 14.62 13.76
CA TRP A 54 -13.43 13.60 13.26
C TRP A 54 -14.64 14.23 12.59
N ALA A 55 -15.17 13.54 11.58
CA ALA A 55 -16.36 13.95 10.86
C ALA A 55 -17.60 13.25 11.40
N CYS A 56 -18.55 14.03 11.86
CA CYS A 56 -19.93 13.64 12.06
C CYS A 56 -20.73 13.84 10.76
N ASN A 57 -22.03 13.61 10.79
CA ASN A 57 -22.88 13.84 9.61
C ASN A 57 -23.03 15.33 9.28
N GLU A 58 -23.09 16.17 10.28
CA GLU A 58 -23.43 17.59 10.19
C GLU A 58 -22.23 18.53 10.33
N ASP A 59 -21.20 18.09 11.04
CA ASP A 59 -20.05 18.90 11.38
C ASP A 59 -18.73 18.08 11.39
N VAL A 60 -17.62 18.80 11.47
CA VAL A 60 -16.30 18.24 11.80
C VAL A 60 -15.82 18.88 13.08
N LYS A 61 -15.53 18.06 14.07
CA LYS A 61 -15.02 18.51 15.38
C LYS A 61 -13.51 18.35 15.44
N ILE A 62 -12.85 19.30 16.08
CA ILE A 62 -11.41 19.34 16.29
C ILE A 62 -11.16 19.44 17.77
N SER A 63 -10.38 18.54 18.33
CA SER A 63 -10.03 18.52 19.76
C SER A 63 -8.55 18.59 20.00
N ASN A 64 -8.20 19.01 21.22
CA ASN A 64 -6.86 18.83 21.76
C ASN A 64 -6.73 17.38 22.28
N PRO A 65 -5.83 16.57 21.74
CA PRO A 65 -5.70 15.17 22.18
C PRO A 65 -5.10 15.03 23.60
N ASP A 66 -4.47 16.08 24.17
CA ASP A 66 -3.93 16.05 25.53
C ASP A 66 -5.00 16.27 26.60
N THR A 67 -6.01 17.09 26.30
CA THR A 67 -7.12 17.39 27.24
C THR A 67 -8.43 16.71 26.89
N GLY A 68 -8.57 16.23 25.63
CA GLY A 68 -9.83 15.69 25.10
C GLY A 68 -10.86 16.76 24.73
N GLU A 69 -10.63 18.03 25.03
CA GLU A 69 -11.58 19.13 24.81
C GLU A 69 -11.70 19.50 23.32
N VAL A 70 -12.92 19.82 22.88
CA VAL A 70 -13.18 20.33 21.54
C VAL A 70 -12.76 21.80 21.46
N ILE A 71 -11.82 22.10 20.56
CA ILE A 71 -11.28 23.43 20.32
C ILE A 71 -12.16 24.21 19.35
N SER A 72 -12.55 23.55 18.24
CA SER A 72 -13.33 24.18 17.18
C SER A 72 -14.23 23.17 16.46
N THR A 73 -15.29 23.69 15.84
CA THR A 73 -16.26 22.91 15.08
C THR A 73 -16.46 23.54 13.72
N LEU A 74 -16.25 22.78 12.64
CA LEU A 74 -16.45 23.23 11.27
C LEU A 74 -17.87 22.93 10.81
N PRO A 75 -18.58 23.88 10.20
CA PRO A 75 -19.90 23.66 9.62
C PRO A 75 -19.79 22.94 8.25
N ALA A 76 -19.23 21.73 8.25
CA ALA A 76 -18.99 20.94 7.05
C ALA A 76 -19.76 19.63 7.11
N GLN A 77 -20.80 19.52 6.27
CA GLN A 77 -21.69 18.37 6.23
C GLN A 77 -21.17 17.29 5.27
N ASN A 78 -21.52 16.04 5.55
CA ASN A 78 -21.23 14.91 4.67
C ASN A 78 -19.75 14.76 4.27
N VAL A 79 -18.83 15.12 5.16
CA VAL A 79 -17.39 14.97 4.94
C VAL A 79 -17.02 13.50 4.92
N HIS A 80 -16.26 13.09 3.91
CA HIS A 80 -15.78 11.74 3.72
C HIS A 80 -14.29 11.58 4.07
N GLU A 81 -13.50 12.62 3.83
CA GLU A 81 -12.06 12.63 4.10
C GLU A 81 -11.68 13.91 4.84
N ILE A 82 -10.76 13.78 5.78
CA ILE A 82 -10.16 14.88 6.53
C ILE A 82 -8.64 14.76 6.42
N GLY A 83 -7.96 15.87 6.21
CA GLY A 83 -6.50 15.97 6.26
C GLY A 83 -6.06 17.25 6.92
N PHE A 84 -4.84 17.27 7.42
CA PHE A 84 -4.20 18.47 7.98
C PHE A 84 -2.98 18.86 7.17
N SER A 85 -2.61 20.12 7.24
CA SER A 85 -1.30 20.61 6.88
C SER A 85 -0.23 20.12 7.88
N PRO A 86 1.08 20.15 7.56
CA PRO A 86 2.13 19.56 8.40
C PRO A 86 2.19 20.03 9.85
N HIS A 87 1.96 21.33 10.09
CA HIS A 87 1.92 21.90 11.44
C HIS A 87 0.51 21.96 12.04
N GLY A 88 -0.50 21.53 11.24
CA GLY A 88 -1.89 21.55 11.67
C GLY A 88 -2.54 22.92 11.65
N SER A 89 -1.95 23.94 10.99
CA SER A 89 -2.55 25.27 10.88
C SER A 89 -3.82 25.26 10.05
N TYR A 90 -3.89 24.37 9.06
CA TYR A 90 -5.04 24.20 8.18
C TYR A 90 -5.58 22.78 8.28
N ILE A 91 -6.89 22.68 8.21
CA ILE A 91 -7.61 21.43 8.05
C ILE A 91 -8.34 21.42 6.70
N ILE A 92 -8.26 20.33 5.99
CA ILE A 92 -8.83 20.16 4.67
C ILE A 92 -9.91 19.10 4.76
N THR A 93 -11.08 19.40 4.21
CA THR A 93 -12.23 18.50 4.15
C THR A 93 -12.60 18.19 2.72
N TRP A 94 -12.92 16.93 2.43
CA TRP A 94 -13.41 16.51 1.12
C TRP A 94 -14.76 15.84 1.25
N GLU A 95 -15.70 16.28 0.40
CA GLU A 95 -17.05 15.75 0.26
C GLU A 95 -17.18 15.06 -1.09
N ARG A 96 -18.11 14.15 -1.24
CA ARG A 96 -18.39 13.55 -2.55
C ARG A 96 -18.86 14.63 -3.53
N PRO A 97 -18.33 14.64 -4.77
CA PRO A 97 -18.72 15.64 -5.75
C PRO A 97 -20.21 15.47 -6.10
N THR A 98 -20.94 16.56 -6.02
CA THR A 98 -22.34 16.68 -6.44
C THR A 98 -22.45 17.74 -7.54
N LYS A 99 -23.57 17.76 -8.22
CA LYS A 99 -23.89 18.83 -9.18
C LYS A 99 -24.88 19.80 -8.53
N GLN A 100 -24.67 21.08 -8.76
CA GLN A 100 -25.63 22.11 -8.41
C GLN A 100 -26.79 22.11 -9.40
N GLU A 101 -27.85 22.82 -9.10
CA GLU A 101 -29.04 22.98 -9.99
C GLU A 101 -28.67 23.56 -11.35
N ASP A 102 -27.65 24.41 -11.40
CA ASP A 102 -27.07 25.00 -12.62
C ASP A 102 -26.21 24.03 -13.45
N GLY A 103 -26.07 22.76 -13.00
CA GLY A 103 -25.27 21.73 -13.65
C GLY A 103 -23.77 21.81 -13.38
N ASN A 104 -23.30 22.81 -12.65
CA ASN A 104 -21.89 22.96 -12.25
C ASN A 104 -21.53 21.99 -11.12
N ALA A 105 -20.26 21.58 -11.06
CA ALA A 105 -19.78 20.78 -9.97
C ALA A 105 -19.65 21.62 -8.68
N THR A 106 -20.12 21.08 -7.57
CA THR A 106 -19.94 21.72 -6.26
C THR A 106 -18.45 21.84 -5.91
N LYS A 107 -18.08 22.93 -5.23
CA LYS A 107 -16.75 23.09 -4.62
C LYS A 107 -16.71 22.23 -3.36
N ASN A 108 -16.20 21.01 -3.50
CA ASN A 108 -16.29 19.93 -2.52
C ASN A 108 -14.99 19.66 -1.75
N LEU A 109 -13.90 20.34 -2.08
CA LEU A 109 -12.64 20.36 -1.34
C LEU A 109 -12.53 21.73 -0.65
N LYS A 110 -12.64 21.76 0.67
CA LYS A 110 -12.65 23.01 1.46
C LYS A 110 -11.45 23.05 2.38
N VAL A 111 -10.84 24.20 2.50
CA VAL A 111 -9.72 24.49 3.40
C VAL A 111 -10.20 25.43 4.49
N TRP A 112 -9.84 25.12 5.73
CA TRP A 112 -10.24 25.86 6.93
C TRP A 112 -9.03 26.14 7.80
N LYS A 113 -9.03 27.24 8.55
CA LYS A 113 -8.09 27.47 9.64
C LYS A 113 -8.49 26.58 10.82
N THR A 114 -7.56 25.75 11.30
CA THR A 114 -7.85 24.77 12.36
C THR A 114 -8.31 25.41 13.67
N ALA A 115 -7.66 26.50 14.10
CA ALA A 115 -7.94 27.14 15.40
C ALA A 115 -9.25 27.94 15.42
N THR A 116 -9.62 28.58 14.30
CA THR A 116 -10.74 29.53 14.25
C THR A 116 -11.97 28.99 13.54
N ALA A 117 -11.85 27.82 12.88
CA ALA A 117 -12.89 27.24 12.00
C ALA A 117 -13.26 28.18 10.81
N GLU A 118 -12.43 29.17 10.49
CA GLU A 118 -12.64 30.09 9.39
C GLU A 118 -12.43 29.40 8.05
N HIS A 119 -13.41 29.53 7.14
CA HIS A 119 -13.29 28.99 5.77
C HIS A 119 -12.33 29.86 4.96
N VAL A 120 -11.27 29.24 4.41
CA VAL A 120 -10.25 29.93 3.61
C VAL A 120 -10.60 29.91 2.13
N ILE A 121 -10.80 28.73 1.57
CA ILE A 121 -11.09 28.54 0.14
C ILE A 121 -11.77 27.21 -0.13
N ALA A 122 -12.42 27.09 -1.27
CA ALA A 122 -12.98 25.82 -1.75
C ALA A 122 -12.68 25.58 -3.23
N PHE A 123 -12.36 24.32 -3.55
CA PHE A 123 -12.04 23.84 -4.88
C PHE A 123 -12.99 22.74 -5.34
N VAL A 124 -13.05 22.52 -6.64
CA VAL A 124 -13.68 21.32 -7.22
C VAL A 124 -12.63 20.22 -7.29
N GLN A 125 -12.86 19.10 -6.61
CA GLN A 125 -12.02 17.91 -6.63
C GLN A 125 -12.86 16.66 -6.88
N LYS A 126 -12.85 16.18 -8.13
CA LYS A 126 -13.71 15.08 -8.57
C LYS A 126 -13.25 13.71 -8.07
N SER A 127 -11.93 13.51 -7.97
CA SER A 127 -11.34 12.25 -7.57
C SER A 127 -11.09 12.22 -6.07
N GLN A 128 -11.41 11.11 -5.43
CA GLN A 128 -11.01 10.81 -4.05
C GLN A 128 -9.53 10.41 -4.00
N SER A 129 -9.00 9.79 -5.05
CA SER A 129 -7.58 9.48 -5.14
C SER A 129 -6.78 10.77 -5.33
N GLY A 130 -5.79 11.02 -4.48
CA GLY A 130 -5.00 12.26 -4.49
C GLY A 130 -5.81 13.52 -4.20
N TRP A 131 -6.85 13.40 -3.38
CA TRP A 131 -7.81 14.48 -3.10
C TRP A 131 -7.22 15.66 -2.34
N ASN A 132 -6.23 15.39 -1.48
CA ASN A 132 -5.71 16.40 -0.54
C ASN A 132 -4.72 17.35 -1.21
N LEU A 133 -4.65 18.58 -0.67
CA LEU A 133 -3.58 19.50 -0.97
C LEU A 133 -2.28 18.99 -0.35
N GLN A 134 -1.17 19.18 -1.05
CA GLN A 134 0.15 18.92 -0.50
C GLN A 134 0.77 20.25 -0.06
N TYR A 135 1.36 20.26 1.13
CA TYR A 135 2.00 21.44 1.70
C TYR A 135 3.51 21.23 1.80
N THR A 136 4.26 22.32 1.71
CA THR A 136 5.68 22.32 2.11
C THR A 136 5.79 22.07 3.62
N HIS A 137 6.95 21.58 4.09
CA HIS A 137 7.18 21.20 5.48
C HIS A 137 6.90 22.33 6.49
N ASP A 138 7.08 23.56 6.08
CA ASP A 138 6.88 24.80 6.87
C ASP A 138 5.51 25.47 6.65
N GLU A 139 4.64 24.83 5.85
CA GLU A 139 3.32 25.34 5.46
C GLU A 139 3.34 26.69 4.71
N LYS A 140 4.48 27.08 4.14
CA LYS A 140 4.55 28.32 3.38
C LYS A 140 3.77 28.24 2.06
N TYR A 141 3.90 27.11 1.39
CA TYR A 141 3.23 26.86 0.12
C TYR A 141 2.38 25.59 0.19
N CYS A 142 1.31 25.58 -0.57
CA CYS A 142 0.57 24.37 -0.87
C CYS A 142 0.35 24.23 -2.37
N ALA A 143 0.14 22.99 -2.82
CA ALA A 143 0.00 22.68 -4.22
C ALA A 143 -1.12 21.68 -4.48
N ARG A 144 -1.68 21.76 -5.70
CA ARG A 144 -2.64 20.79 -6.24
C ARG A 144 -2.38 20.55 -7.73
N VAL A 145 -2.69 19.36 -8.19
CA VAL A 145 -2.66 19.06 -9.62
C VAL A 145 -3.99 19.44 -10.27
N VAL A 146 -3.91 20.08 -11.43
CA VAL A 146 -5.03 20.33 -12.34
C VAL A 146 -4.62 19.86 -13.74
N THR A 147 -5.49 20.04 -14.74
CA THR A 147 -5.18 19.59 -16.10
C THR A 147 -3.94 20.28 -16.65
N ASN A 148 -2.91 19.51 -16.96
CA ASN A 148 -1.62 19.96 -17.54
C ASN A 148 -0.80 20.94 -16.70
N GLU A 149 -1.11 21.08 -15.40
CA GLU A 149 -0.28 21.91 -14.52
C GLU A 149 -0.42 21.51 -13.04
N VAL A 150 0.59 21.89 -12.25
CA VAL A 150 0.52 21.93 -10.80
C VAL A 150 0.43 23.38 -10.37
N GLN A 151 -0.64 23.75 -9.68
CA GLN A 151 -0.89 25.07 -9.15
C GLN A 151 -0.33 25.16 -7.73
N PHE A 152 0.41 26.21 -7.46
CA PHE A 152 0.95 26.53 -6.14
C PHE A 152 0.26 27.76 -5.57
N PHE A 153 0.02 27.72 -4.29
CA PHE A 153 -0.59 28.80 -3.52
C PHE A 153 0.30 29.13 -2.31
N GLU A 154 0.35 30.40 -1.94
CA GLU A 154 0.83 30.77 -0.60
C GLU A 154 -0.25 30.38 0.40
N ALA A 155 0.13 29.66 1.47
CA ALA A 155 -0.84 29.17 2.44
C ALA A 155 -1.60 30.29 3.18
N ASN A 156 -0.97 31.46 3.33
CA ASN A 156 -1.59 32.65 3.91
C ASN A 156 -2.52 33.42 2.93
N ASN A 157 -2.39 33.19 1.61
CA ASN A 157 -3.19 33.83 0.57
C ASN A 157 -3.55 32.85 -0.54
N MET A 158 -4.49 31.95 -0.26
CA MET A 158 -4.93 30.93 -1.23
C MET A 158 -5.92 31.46 -2.28
N ALA A 159 -6.31 32.75 -2.19
CA ALA A 159 -7.26 33.34 -3.14
C ALA A 159 -6.68 33.43 -4.56
N THR A 160 -5.37 33.57 -4.67
CA THR A 160 -4.65 33.71 -5.95
C THR A 160 -3.65 32.58 -6.11
N VAL A 161 -3.51 32.06 -7.35
CA VAL A 161 -2.46 31.12 -7.69
C VAL A 161 -1.14 31.87 -7.71
N TRP A 162 -0.22 31.49 -6.81
CA TRP A 162 1.09 32.11 -6.69
C TRP A 162 2.06 31.64 -7.79
N GLY A 163 1.97 30.36 -8.19
CA GLY A 163 2.88 29.79 -9.19
C GLY A 163 2.21 28.68 -10.01
N HIS A 164 2.62 28.59 -11.27
CA HIS A 164 2.13 27.61 -12.22
C HIS A 164 3.29 26.77 -12.75
N LEU A 165 3.37 25.50 -12.38
CA LEU A 165 4.26 24.54 -13.02
C LEU A 165 3.48 23.85 -14.15
N ARG A 166 3.68 24.32 -15.37
CA ARG A 166 3.02 23.78 -16.57
C ARG A 166 3.75 22.55 -17.08
N VAL A 167 3.10 21.39 -16.99
CA VAL A 167 3.63 20.11 -17.46
C VAL A 167 2.51 19.38 -18.20
N GLU A 168 2.66 19.26 -19.52
CA GLU A 168 1.65 18.58 -20.34
C GLU A 168 1.50 17.12 -19.92
N GLY A 169 0.25 16.72 -19.64
CA GLY A 169 -0.09 15.35 -19.27
C GLY A 169 0.28 14.96 -17.84
N VAL A 170 0.62 15.90 -16.96
CA VAL A 170 0.85 15.60 -15.54
C VAL A 170 -0.38 14.91 -14.93
N MET A 171 -0.16 13.81 -14.23
CA MET A 171 -1.22 13.02 -13.60
C MET A 171 -1.12 13.03 -12.09
N ASP A 172 0.08 13.01 -11.56
CA ASP A 172 0.35 12.97 -10.12
C ASP A 172 1.60 13.78 -9.78
N PHE A 173 1.72 14.18 -8.53
CA PHE A 173 2.89 14.91 -8.04
C PHE A 173 3.12 14.62 -6.56
N ALA A 174 4.33 14.87 -6.09
CA ALA A 174 4.69 14.80 -4.69
C ALA A 174 5.65 15.93 -4.31
N LEU A 175 5.30 16.71 -3.28
CA LEU A 175 6.19 17.71 -2.70
C LEU A 175 7.25 17.03 -1.84
N SER A 176 8.45 17.59 -1.86
CA SER A 176 9.53 17.17 -0.98
C SER A 176 9.23 17.54 0.48
N PRO A 177 9.42 16.62 1.44
CA PRO A 177 9.27 16.92 2.87
C PRO A 177 10.49 17.66 3.44
N GLY A 178 11.56 17.83 2.66
CA GLY A 178 12.80 18.47 3.09
C GLY A 178 12.72 19.99 3.14
N LYS A 179 13.78 20.61 3.71
CA LYS A 179 13.88 22.07 3.83
C LYS A 179 13.97 22.78 2.47
N ASN A 180 14.54 22.12 1.47
CA ASN A 180 14.61 22.63 0.09
C ASN A 180 13.32 22.20 -0.62
N TYR A 181 12.56 23.17 -1.11
CA TYR A 181 11.32 22.89 -1.79
C TYR A 181 11.58 22.31 -3.16
N SER A 182 11.17 21.08 -3.34
CA SER A 182 11.22 20.41 -4.65
C SER A 182 9.90 19.71 -4.90
N VAL A 183 9.54 19.56 -6.15
CA VAL A 183 8.33 18.85 -6.56
C VAL A 183 8.68 17.79 -7.61
N ALA A 184 8.32 16.56 -7.33
CA ALA A 184 8.35 15.48 -8.31
C ALA A 184 7.00 15.41 -9.02
N VAL A 185 6.99 15.39 -10.35
CA VAL A 185 5.77 15.28 -11.15
C VAL A 185 5.82 14.04 -12.02
N PHE A 186 4.70 13.38 -12.16
CA PHE A 186 4.55 12.18 -12.99
C PHE A 186 3.75 12.46 -14.25
N ILE A 187 4.31 12.01 -15.38
CA ILE A 187 3.70 12.03 -16.70
C ILE A 187 3.56 10.57 -17.14
N PRO A 188 2.35 10.04 -17.34
CA PRO A 188 2.15 8.64 -17.72
C PRO A 188 2.59 8.35 -19.16
N GLU A 189 2.81 7.08 -19.45
CA GLU A 189 3.09 6.58 -20.78
C GLU A 189 1.91 6.87 -21.73
N ARG A 190 2.20 7.51 -22.87
CA ARG A 190 1.17 7.84 -23.87
C ARG A 190 1.72 7.72 -25.29
N LYS A 191 0.97 7.09 -26.18
CA LYS A 191 1.24 7.03 -27.62
C LYS A 191 2.67 6.60 -27.96
N GLY A 192 3.22 5.65 -27.19
CA GLY A 192 4.59 5.15 -27.39
C GLY A 192 5.70 6.00 -26.76
N ASN A 193 5.36 7.15 -26.17
CA ASN A 193 6.32 7.91 -25.37
C ASN A 193 6.41 7.30 -23.96
N PRO A 194 7.64 7.17 -23.40
CA PRO A 194 7.82 6.62 -22.07
C PRO A 194 7.14 7.47 -21.00
N ALA A 195 6.74 6.85 -19.91
CA ALA A 195 6.40 7.52 -18.68
C ALA A 195 7.62 8.28 -18.14
N GLN A 196 7.40 9.42 -17.48
CA GLN A 196 8.47 10.26 -16.96
C GLN A 196 8.15 10.74 -15.56
N VAL A 197 9.19 10.76 -14.72
CA VAL A 197 9.18 11.52 -13.47
C VAL A 197 10.22 12.63 -13.61
N ARG A 198 9.79 13.85 -13.36
CA ARG A 198 10.65 15.06 -13.38
C ARG A 198 10.61 15.73 -12.03
N VAL A 199 11.75 16.20 -11.57
CA VAL A 199 11.86 16.96 -10.31
C VAL A 199 12.23 18.39 -10.64
N TYR A 200 11.51 19.33 -10.06
CA TYR A 200 11.72 20.77 -10.21
C TYR A 200 11.99 21.40 -8.84
N GLU A 201 12.76 22.45 -8.83
CA GLU A 201 12.91 23.31 -7.66
C GLU A 201 11.76 24.32 -7.60
N VAL A 202 11.25 24.57 -6.42
CA VAL A 202 10.19 25.58 -6.18
C VAL A 202 10.85 26.85 -5.65
N PRO A 203 10.71 27.99 -6.31
CA PRO A 203 9.85 28.35 -7.44
C PRO A 203 10.47 28.32 -8.84
N GLN A 204 11.63 27.71 -9.01
CA GLN A 204 12.37 27.77 -10.26
C GLN A 204 11.89 26.70 -11.25
N TRP A 205 10.77 27.00 -11.97
CA TRP A 205 10.13 26.05 -12.87
C TRP A 205 10.87 25.79 -14.19
N ASN A 206 11.84 26.64 -14.54
CA ASN A 206 12.49 26.63 -15.85
C ASN A 206 13.56 25.53 -16.00
N ALA A 207 14.05 25.00 -14.89
CA ALA A 207 15.08 23.97 -14.88
C ALA A 207 14.57 22.68 -14.24
N ILE A 208 14.78 21.58 -14.95
CA ILE A 208 14.56 20.24 -14.41
C ILE A 208 15.81 19.86 -13.61
N LEU A 209 15.68 19.64 -12.30
CA LEU A 209 16.78 19.19 -11.46
C LEU A 209 17.25 17.78 -11.84
N CYS A 210 16.30 16.89 -11.98
CA CYS A 210 16.53 15.53 -12.44
C CYS A 210 15.27 14.94 -13.08
N GLN A 211 15.47 13.94 -13.95
CA GLN A 211 14.36 13.23 -14.59
C GLN A 211 14.69 11.77 -14.81
N LYS A 212 13.68 10.93 -14.81
CA LYS A 212 13.76 9.51 -15.17
C LYS A 212 12.65 9.14 -16.12
N SER A 213 13.02 8.50 -17.24
CA SER A 213 12.06 7.96 -18.20
C SER A 213 12.06 6.44 -18.14
N PHE A 214 10.88 5.84 -18.22
CA PHE A 214 10.73 4.39 -18.17
C PHE A 214 9.43 3.97 -18.85
N PHE A 215 9.35 2.70 -19.20
CA PHE A 215 8.15 2.07 -19.77
C PHE A 215 7.50 1.16 -18.73
N LYS A 216 6.28 0.71 -19.01
CA LYS A 216 5.51 -0.21 -18.18
C LYS A 216 5.15 0.41 -16.82
N ALA A 217 4.49 1.56 -16.88
CA ALA A 217 4.02 2.28 -15.71
C ALA A 217 2.63 2.87 -15.95
N ASP A 218 1.60 2.12 -15.62
CA ASP A 218 0.23 2.61 -15.61
C ASP A 218 -0.03 3.43 -14.34
N ARG A 219 0.57 3.01 -13.22
CA ARG A 219 0.52 3.68 -11.92
C ARG A 219 1.91 3.80 -11.31
N ILE A 220 2.09 4.86 -10.53
CA ILE A 220 3.29 5.02 -9.73
C ILE A 220 2.97 5.43 -8.28
N GLN A 221 3.95 5.21 -7.41
CA GLN A 221 4.02 5.84 -6.09
C GLN A 221 5.36 6.55 -5.98
N LEU A 222 5.31 7.85 -5.66
CA LEU A 222 6.48 8.67 -5.38
C LEU A 222 6.74 8.67 -3.89
N LYS A 223 7.84 8.07 -3.46
CA LYS A 223 8.22 7.98 -2.05
C LYS A 223 9.49 8.78 -1.82
N TRP A 224 9.36 9.98 -1.28
CA TRP A 224 10.45 10.81 -0.83
C TRP A 224 11.11 10.24 0.43
N ASN A 225 12.42 10.40 0.55
CA ASN A 225 13.07 10.23 1.85
C ASN A 225 12.79 11.44 2.76
N ALA A 226 12.94 11.30 4.07
CA ALA A 226 12.58 12.35 5.04
C ALA A 226 13.36 13.65 4.85
N THR A 227 14.58 13.58 4.30
CA THR A 227 15.42 14.75 4.00
C THR A 227 15.07 15.45 2.69
N GLY A 228 14.22 14.87 1.84
CA GLY A 228 13.85 15.44 0.55
C GLY A 228 14.97 15.44 -0.50
N THR A 229 15.97 14.59 -0.34
CA THR A 229 17.14 14.53 -1.23
C THR A 229 17.05 13.44 -2.28
N SER A 230 16.16 12.47 -2.12
CA SER A 230 16.02 11.33 -3.01
C SER A 230 14.57 10.85 -3.08
N VAL A 231 14.18 10.33 -4.25
CA VAL A 231 12.85 9.79 -4.52
C VAL A 231 12.96 8.34 -4.99
N LEU A 232 12.21 7.46 -4.37
CA LEU A 232 11.91 6.14 -4.92
C LEU A 232 10.63 6.23 -5.76
N ILE A 233 10.74 5.73 -6.99
CA ILE A 233 9.62 5.65 -7.93
C ILE A 233 9.23 4.19 -8.04
N PHE A 234 8.14 3.83 -7.41
CA PHE A 234 7.57 2.50 -7.51
C PHE A 234 6.55 2.48 -8.65
N ALA A 235 6.92 1.87 -9.76
CA ALA A 235 6.12 1.79 -10.98
C ALA A 235 5.45 0.42 -11.08
N GLN A 236 4.17 0.41 -11.47
CA GLN A 236 3.35 -0.78 -11.59
C GLN A 236 2.48 -0.72 -12.84
N THR A 237 2.32 -1.86 -13.53
CA THR A 237 1.34 -2.02 -14.60
C THR A 237 0.03 -2.60 -14.04
N ASP A 238 -1.10 -2.27 -14.68
CA ASP A 238 -2.41 -2.82 -14.29
C ASP A 238 -2.54 -4.31 -14.65
N ALA A 239 -1.83 -4.77 -15.69
CA ALA A 239 -1.82 -6.15 -16.12
C ALA A 239 -0.42 -6.62 -16.52
N ASP A 240 -0.07 -7.85 -16.15
CA ASP A 240 1.11 -8.52 -16.67
C ASP A 240 0.81 -9.11 -18.05
N LYS A 241 1.39 -8.53 -19.10
CA LYS A 241 1.27 -9.02 -20.48
C LYS A 241 1.89 -10.40 -20.68
N THR A 242 2.77 -10.82 -19.78
CA THR A 242 3.41 -12.15 -19.82
C THR A 242 2.55 -13.24 -19.18
N GLY A 243 1.49 -12.88 -18.45
CA GLY A 243 0.61 -13.81 -17.76
C GLY A 243 1.23 -14.52 -16.55
N LYS A 244 2.44 -14.15 -16.14
CA LYS A 244 3.16 -14.79 -15.03
C LYS A 244 2.73 -14.28 -13.65
N SER A 245 2.19 -13.04 -13.58
CA SER A 245 1.78 -12.43 -12.34
C SER A 245 0.38 -11.85 -12.43
N TYR A 246 -0.44 -12.14 -11.43
CA TYR A 246 -1.75 -11.51 -11.26
C TYR A 246 -1.64 -10.01 -10.93
N TYR A 247 -0.53 -9.58 -10.35
CA TYR A 247 -0.32 -8.22 -9.82
C TYR A 247 0.31 -7.24 -10.82
N GLY A 248 0.44 -7.63 -12.09
CA GLY A 248 1.16 -6.84 -13.07
C GLY A 248 2.69 -6.90 -12.91
N GLU A 249 3.40 -6.13 -13.72
CA GLU A 249 4.84 -5.95 -13.57
C GLU A 249 5.12 -4.78 -12.63
N THR A 250 6.13 -4.94 -11.77
CA THR A 250 6.57 -3.90 -10.85
C THR A 250 8.04 -3.56 -11.06
N ASN A 251 8.37 -2.29 -11.02
CA ASN A 251 9.73 -1.78 -11.15
C ASN A 251 10.00 -0.71 -10.10
N LEU A 252 11.23 -0.63 -9.64
CA LEU A 252 11.66 0.38 -8.68
C LEU A 252 12.81 1.17 -9.25
N TYR A 253 12.71 2.49 -9.20
CA TYR A 253 13.76 3.42 -9.60
C TYR A 253 14.11 4.34 -8.44
N LEU A 254 15.38 4.69 -8.37
CA LEU A 254 15.90 5.67 -7.42
C LEU A 254 16.46 6.86 -8.22
N ILE A 255 16.08 8.07 -7.82
CA ILE A 255 16.64 9.31 -8.35
C ILE A 255 17.07 10.22 -7.20
N THR A 256 18.18 10.92 -7.36
CA THR A 256 18.64 11.95 -6.43
C THR A 256 18.30 13.34 -6.97
N VAL A 257 17.84 14.23 -6.10
CA VAL A 257 17.45 15.60 -6.48
C VAL A 257 18.63 16.39 -7.05
N ALA A 258 19.85 16.13 -6.56
CA ALA A 258 21.07 16.74 -7.09
C ALA A 258 21.38 16.36 -8.55
N GLY A 259 20.62 15.44 -9.15
CA GLY A 259 20.79 15.03 -10.54
C GLY A 259 22.06 14.21 -10.84
N ASN A 260 22.81 13.89 -9.82
CA ASN A 260 24.11 13.20 -9.94
C ASN A 260 24.01 11.66 -9.91
N TYR A 261 22.83 11.12 -9.61
CA TYR A 261 22.62 9.69 -9.57
C TYR A 261 21.16 9.30 -9.83
N ASP A 262 20.97 8.37 -10.75
CA ASP A 262 19.70 7.71 -11.00
C ASP A 262 19.93 6.25 -11.42
N CYS A 263 19.09 5.35 -10.98
CA CYS A 263 19.18 3.94 -11.39
C CYS A 263 17.82 3.24 -11.35
N ARG A 264 17.73 2.10 -12.03
CA ARG A 264 16.76 1.06 -11.71
C ARG A 264 17.34 0.19 -10.61
N VAL A 265 16.62 -0.03 -9.54
CA VAL A 265 17.04 -0.93 -8.45
C VAL A 265 17.04 -2.36 -8.96
N SER A 266 18.22 -2.99 -8.96
CA SER A 266 18.39 -4.36 -9.41
C SER A 266 17.96 -5.33 -8.31
N LEU A 267 16.94 -6.15 -8.60
CA LEU A 267 16.41 -7.18 -7.71
C LEU A 267 16.85 -8.54 -8.25
N ASP A 268 17.41 -9.37 -7.40
CA ASP A 268 18.01 -10.67 -7.75
C ASP A 268 17.03 -11.83 -7.69
N LYS A 269 15.75 -11.56 -7.39
CA LYS A 269 14.67 -12.56 -7.38
C LYS A 269 13.51 -12.10 -8.26
N GLU A 270 13.05 -13.01 -9.12
CA GLU A 270 11.89 -12.78 -9.99
C GLU A 270 10.59 -12.71 -9.19
N GLY A 271 9.70 -11.84 -9.60
CA GLY A 271 8.37 -11.66 -9.00
C GLY A 271 8.07 -10.20 -8.66
N PRO A 272 6.86 -9.92 -8.14
CA PRO A 272 6.43 -8.57 -7.83
C PRO A 272 7.18 -7.97 -6.63
N ILE A 273 7.29 -6.66 -6.62
CA ILE A 273 7.65 -5.90 -5.42
C ILE A 273 6.39 -5.78 -4.56
N HIS A 274 6.48 -6.22 -3.32
CA HIS A 274 5.35 -6.21 -2.39
C HIS A 274 5.29 -4.92 -1.59
N ASP A 275 6.44 -4.42 -1.11
CA ASP A 275 6.51 -3.18 -0.35
C ASP A 275 7.91 -2.56 -0.42
N VAL A 276 7.94 -1.23 -0.23
CA VAL A 276 9.16 -0.41 -0.22
C VAL A 276 9.03 0.66 0.85
N ALA A 277 10.03 0.78 1.72
CA ALA A 277 10.06 1.79 2.76
C ALA A 277 11.45 2.44 2.89
N TRP A 278 11.48 3.75 3.15
CA TRP A 278 12.68 4.46 3.57
C TRP A 278 12.96 4.25 5.05
N SER A 279 14.22 4.18 5.41
CA SER A 279 14.62 4.33 6.80
C SER A 279 14.39 5.77 7.28
N ALA A 280 14.01 5.94 8.54
CA ALA A 280 13.70 7.26 9.11
C ALA A 280 14.89 8.24 9.06
N ASP A 281 16.13 7.71 9.07
CA ASP A 281 17.37 8.49 8.92
C ASP A 281 17.73 8.81 7.47
N SER A 282 16.92 8.42 6.50
CA SER A 282 17.10 8.65 5.06
C SER A 282 18.41 8.08 4.46
N LYS A 283 19.06 7.14 5.14
CA LYS A 283 20.34 6.56 4.67
C LYS A 283 20.17 5.29 3.87
N GLU A 284 19.08 4.56 4.09
CA GLU A 284 18.79 3.26 3.49
C GLU A 284 17.31 3.14 3.15
N PHE A 285 16.99 2.21 2.29
CA PHE A 285 15.63 1.80 2.04
C PHE A 285 15.52 0.28 1.96
N GLY A 286 14.39 -0.25 2.34
CA GLY A 286 14.11 -1.67 2.31
C GLY A 286 13.10 -2.02 1.23
N VAL A 287 13.28 -3.18 0.60
CA VAL A 287 12.39 -3.72 -0.45
C VAL A 287 12.04 -5.15 -0.14
N VAL A 288 10.75 -5.47 -0.17
CA VAL A 288 10.22 -6.84 -0.10
C VAL A 288 9.75 -7.23 -1.50
N TYR A 289 10.32 -8.29 -2.07
CA TYR A 289 10.10 -8.62 -3.47
C TYR A 289 10.23 -10.11 -3.78
N GLY A 290 9.75 -10.47 -4.96
CA GLY A 290 9.86 -11.82 -5.52
C GLY A 290 8.67 -12.71 -5.16
N PHE A 291 8.50 -13.81 -5.91
CA PHE A 291 7.49 -14.80 -5.59
C PHE A 291 7.72 -15.42 -4.22
N MET A 292 6.61 -15.77 -3.53
CA MET A 292 6.70 -16.35 -2.18
C MET A 292 7.49 -17.67 -2.18
N PRO A 293 8.35 -17.85 -1.18
CA PRO A 293 8.68 -16.97 -0.06
C PRO A 293 9.46 -15.72 -0.52
N ALA A 294 8.95 -14.51 -0.21
CA ALA A 294 9.53 -13.25 -0.65
C ALA A 294 10.91 -13.01 -0.03
N LYS A 295 11.75 -12.27 -0.74
CA LYS A 295 13.06 -11.81 -0.26
C LYS A 295 12.96 -10.38 0.22
N THR A 296 13.65 -10.05 1.30
CA THR A 296 13.78 -8.68 1.80
C THR A 296 15.24 -8.26 1.73
N THR A 297 15.50 -7.12 1.11
CA THR A 297 16.84 -6.56 0.97
C THR A 297 16.84 -5.09 1.38
N ILE A 298 17.84 -4.69 2.15
CA ILE A 298 18.11 -3.30 2.50
C ILE A 298 19.19 -2.78 1.56
N PHE A 299 18.92 -1.61 0.98
CA PHE A 299 19.79 -0.94 0.03
C PHE A 299 20.26 0.41 0.58
N ASP A 300 21.46 0.83 0.20
CA ASP A 300 21.98 2.17 0.44
C ASP A 300 21.44 3.20 -0.58
N LEU A 301 21.83 4.46 -0.45
CA LEU A 301 21.44 5.55 -1.34
C LEU A 301 21.98 5.40 -2.79
N ARG A 302 22.80 4.41 -3.06
CA ARG A 302 23.28 4.04 -4.41
C ARG A 302 22.67 2.75 -4.91
N ALA A 303 21.56 2.30 -4.28
CA ALA A 303 20.87 1.05 -4.59
C ALA A 303 21.79 -0.19 -4.55
N LYS A 304 22.87 -0.14 -3.74
CA LYS A 304 23.69 -1.29 -3.44
C LYS A 304 23.07 -2.05 -2.26
N ALA A 305 22.95 -3.36 -2.40
CA ALA A 305 22.47 -4.21 -1.32
C ALA A 305 23.45 -4.21 -0.14
N VAL A 306 22.99 -3.78 1.04
CA VAL A 306 23.78 -3.75 2.28
C VAL A 306 23.46 -4.99 3.11
N HIS A 307 22.20 -5.30 3.28
CA HIS A 307 21.73 -6.45 4.05
C HIS A 307 20.67 -7.23 3.29
N GLN A 308 20.74 -8.55 3.39
CA GLN A 308 19.76 -9.46 2.83
C GLN A 308 19.20 -10.32 3.95
N LEU A 309 17.89 -10.29 4.12
CA LEU A 309 17.20 -11.07 5.15
C LEU A 309 16.76 -12.42 4.59
N ALA A 310 16.55 -13.39 5.46
CA ALA A 310 16.10 -14.71 5.06
C ALA A 310 14.73 -14.64 4.34
N PRO A 311 14.56 -15.37 3.22
CA PRO A 311 13.27 -15.43 2.53
C PRO A 311 12.18 -16.00 3.43
N GLY A 312 10.97 -15.44 3.30
CA GLY A 312 9.84 -15.87 4.10
C GLY A 312 8.51 -15.41 3.50
N PRO A 313 7.37 -15.78 4.12
CA PRO A 313 6.05 -15.28 3.76
C PRO A 313 5.92 -13.82 4.23
N ARG A 314 6.51 -12.88 3.50
CA ARG A 314 6.62 -11.47 3.85
C ARG A 314 6.11 -10.58 2.72
N ASN A 315 5.39 -9.51 3.07
CA ASN A 315 4.86 -8.53 2.10
C ASN A 315 4.86 -7.10 2.63
N THR A 316 5.44 -6.86 3.81
CA THR A 316 5.44 -5.55 4.47
C THR A 316 6.79 -5.31 5.12
N ILE A 317 7.31 -4.08 5.03
CA ILE A 317 8.52 -3.63 5.71
C ILE A 317 8.29 -2.28 6.36
N LEU A 318 8.65 -2.14 7.63
CA LEU A 318 8.53 -0.91 8.40
C LEU A 318 9.83 -0.64 9.17
N PHE A 319 10.32 0.58 9.09
CA PHE A 319 11.41 1.07 9.94
C PHE A 319 10.85 1.76 11.18
N SER A 320 11.50 1.55 12.32
CA SER A 320 11.15 2.29 13.53
C SER A 320 11.47 3.78 13.38
N PRO A 321 10.79 4.71 14.09
CA PRO A 321 11.02 6.15 14.02
C PRO A 321 12.47 6.58 14.29
N HIS A 322 13.18 5.82 15.13
CA HIS A 322 14.61 6.05 15.43
C HIS A 322 15.57 5.37 14.46
N ALA A 323 15.06 4.78 13.39
CA ALA A 323 15.83 4.00 12.41
C ALA A 323 16.68 2.86 13.01
N ARG A 324 16.41 2.44 14.24
CA ARG A 324 17.14 1.35 14.89
C ARG A 324 16.61 -0.02 14.50
N PHE A 325 15.29 -0.20 14.52
CA PHE A 325 14.66 -1.47 14.26
C PHE A 325 14.03 -1.53 12.87
N VAL A 326 14.02 -2.72 12.30
CA VAL A 326 13.29 -3.05 11.07
C VAL A 326 12.33 -4.18 11.39
N LEU A 327 11.08 -3.99 11.02
CA LEU A 327 10.02 -4.99 11.09
C LEU A 327 9.72 -5.47 9.68
N VAL A 328 9.72 -6.79 9.48
CA VAL A 328 9.34 -7.42 8.21
C VAL A 328 8.23 -8.42 8.48
N ALA A 329 7.10 -8.25 7.84
CA ALA A 329 5.88 -9.00 8.17
C ALA A 329 5.17 -9.55 6.94
N GLY A 330 4.29 -10.52 7.17
CA GLY A 330 3.41 -11.08 6.16
C GLY A 330 1.96 -10.98 6.59
N PHE A 331 1.25 -9.96 6.09
CA PHE A 331 -0.16 -9.72 6.39
C PHE A 331 -1.07 -10.13 5.24
N GLY A 332 -2.34 -10.03 5.50
CA GLY A 332 -3.31 -10.26 4.49
C GLY A 332 -3.68 -11.72 4.31
N ASN A 333 -3.29 -12.30 3.21
CA ASN A 333 -3.47 -13.73 2.93
C ASN A 333 -2.33 -14.59 3.54
N LEU A 334 -1.38 -13.94 4.21
CA LEU A 334 -0.29 -14.59 4.91
C LEU A 334 -0.64 -14.77 6.40
N ASN A 335 0.16 -15.54 7.12
CA ASN A 335 -0.12 -15.98 8.50
C ASN A 335 -0.01 -14.89 9.58
N GLY A 336 0.43 -13.67 9.24
CA GLY A 336 0.58 -12.58 10.21
C GLY A 336 1.89 -12.62 11.00
N SER A 337 2.86 -13.43 10.59
CA SER A 337 4.16 -13.51 11.25
C SER A 337 4.99 -12.26 10.97
N MET A 338 5.57 -11.67 12.02
CA MET A 338 6.41 -10.47 11.99
C MET A 338 7.78 -10.78 12.59
N ASP A 339 8.84 -10.46 11.85
CA ASP A 339 10.22 -10.55 12.32
C ASP A 339 10.75 -9.15 12.64
N ILE A 340 11.40 -9.00 13.78
CA ILE A 340 12.03 -7.75 14.21
C ILE A 340 13.54 -7.92 14.19
N TYR A 341 14.23 -6.96 13.57
CA TYR A 341 15.67 -6.95 13.40
C TYR A 341 16.27 -5.68 14.01
N ASP A 342 17.44 -5.79 14.66
CA ASP A 342 18.24 -4.66 15.16
C ASP A 342 19.34 -4.31 14.15
N ARG A 343 19.21 -3.11 13.52
CA ARG A 343 20.18 -2.59 12.54
C ARG A 343 21.53 -2.32 13.18
N GLN A 344 21.58 -1.83 14.43
CA GLN A 344 22.84 -1.56 15.13
C GLN A 344 23.60 -2.83 15.48
N ALA A 345 22.90 -3.95 15.59
CA ALA A 345 23.50 -5.27 15.79
C ALA A 345 23.71 -6.06 14.48
N GLY A 346 23.94 -5.36 13.37
CA GLY A 346 24.19 -5.99 12.05
C GLY A 346 22.98 -6.73 11.50
N MET A 347 21.78 -6.24 11.68
CA MET A 347 20.52 -6.87 11.27
C MET A 347 20.26 -8.22 11.96
N ARG A 348 20.69 -8.32 13.22
CA ARG A 348 20.38 -9.52 14.03
C ARG A 348 18.87 -9.56 14.32
N LYS A 349 18.26 -10.71 14.04
CA LYS A 349 16.87 -10.96 14.42
C LYS A 349 16.71 -10.99 15.94
N ILE A 350 15.79 -10.20 16.47
CA ILE A 350 15.45 -10.14 17.90
C ILE A 350 14.41 -11.22 18.22
N CYS A 351 13.27 -11.17 17.52
CA CYS A 351 12.15 -12.07 17.80
C CYS A 351 11.28 -12.27 16.56
N THR A 352 10.33 -13.19 16.67
CA THR A 352 9.17 -13.33 15.77
C THR A 352 7.91 -13.18 16.60
N ILE A 353 6.98 -12.37 16.09
CA ILE A 353 5.65 -12.16 16.68
C ILE A 353 4.62 -12.75 15.73
N GLU A 354 3.65 -13.49 16.25
CA GLU A 354 2.52 -14.00 15.48
C GLU A 354 1.29 -13.11 15.70
N ALA A 355 1.05 -12.22 14.75
CA ALA A 355 -0.12 -11.32 14.73
C ALA A 355 -1.09 -11.77 13.67
N SER A 356 -1.70 -12.95 13.87
CA SER A 356 -2.67 -13.52 12.94
C SER A 356 -3.82 -12.54 12.67
N ASN A 357 -4.28 -12.48 11.41
CA ASN A 357 -5.40 -11.65 10.97
C ASN A 357 -5.16 -10.13 11.04
N ALA A 358 -3.96 -9.67 11.37
CA ALA A 358 -3.67 -8.25 11.39
C ALA A 358 -3.83 -7.62 9.99
N SER A 359 -4.50 -6.48 9.95
CA SER A 359 -4.68 -5.64 8.76
C SER A 359 -3.97 -4.29 8.88
N VAL A 360 -3.64 -3.88 10.10
CA VAL A 360 -2.88 -2.68 10.45
C VAL A 360 -1.66 -3.09 11.24
N CYS A 361 -0.53 -2.46 10.95
CA CYS A 361 0.71 -2.60 11.71
C CYS A 361 1.47 -1.28 11.66
N GLU A 362 1.77 -0.69 12.83
CA GLU A 362 2.48 0.59 12.95
C GLU A 362 3.45 0.57 14.13
N TRP A 363 4.60 1.21 13.96
CA TRP A 363 5.49 1.53 15.07
C TRP A 363 4.93 2.67 15.91
N SER A 364 5.02 2.55 17.22
CA SER A 364 4.77 3.69 18.12
C SER A 364 5.82 4.78 17.95
N PRO A 365 5.50 6.03 18.26
CA PRO A 365 6.45 7.15 18.19
C PRO A 365 7.70 6.94 19.05
N ASP A 366 7.61 6.20 20.16
CA ASP A 366 8.74 5.87 21.03
C ASP A 366 9.68 4.81 20.42
N GLY A 367 9.30 4.20 19.30
CA GLY A 367 10.09 3.18 18.59
C GLY A 367 10.30 1.89 19.36
N ARG A 368 9.56 1.66 20.46
CA ARG A 368 9.66 0.47 21.32
C ARG A 368 8.45 -0.43 21.24
N HIS A 369 7.31 0.08 20.81
CA HIS A 369 6.07 -0.68 20.71
C HIS A 369 5.58 -0.76 19.28
N ILE A 370 4.81 -1.79 18.99
CA ILE A 370 4.21 -2.05 17.69
C ILE A 370 2.72 -2.27 17.91
N LEU A 371 1.90 -1.48 17.25
CA LEU A 371 0.46 -1.67 17.21
C LEU A 371 0.11 -2.57 16.04
N THR A 372 -0.69 -3.60 16.31
CA THR A 372 -1.36 -4.41 15.29
C THR A 372 -2.85 -4.43 15.54
N ALA A 373 -3.64 -4.43 14.48
CA ALA A 373 -5.09 -4.50 14.62
C ALA A 373 -5.74 -5.33 13.52
N THR A 374 -6.83 -5.99 13.90
CA THR A 374 -7.76 -6.63 12.99
C THR A 374 -8.93 -5.71 12.75
N THR A 375 -9.13 -5.24 11.52
CA THR A 375 -10.13 -4.24 11.19
C THR A 375 -11.21 -4.75 10.23
N SER A 376 -12.43 -4.22 10.42
CA SER A 376 -13.56 -4.33 9.51
C SER A 376 -13.36 -3.36 8.31
N PRO A 377 -13.89 -3.62 7.13
CA PRO A 377 -14.75 -4.75 6.74
C PRO A 377 -13.99 -6.00 6.28
N ARG A 378 -12.66 -5.99 6.32
CA ARG A 378 -11.87 -7.11 5.83
C ARG A 378 -12.15 -8.39 6.60
N LEU A 379 -12.11 -8.30 7.93
CA LEU A 379 -12.52 -9.36 8.85
C LEU A 379 -13.53 -8.77 9.83
N ARG A 380 -14.63 -9.45 10.04
CA ARG A 380 -15.69 -9.01 10.95
C ARG A 380 -15.69 -9.74 12.28
N VAL A 381 -14.70 -10.62 12.48
CA VAL A 381 -14.47 -11.37 13.70
C VAL A 381 -13.11 -11.00 14.28
N ASP A 382 -12.96 -11.12 15.58
CA ASP A 382 -11.73 -10.83 16.33
C ASP A 382 -11.18 -9.41 16.08
N ASN A 383 -12.09 -8.44 15.85
CA ASN A 383 -11.70 -7.05 15.71
C ASN A 383 -11.14 -6.53 17.03
N GLY A 384 -10.03 -5.84 16.94
CA GLY A 384 -9.35 -5.32 18.13
C GLY A 384 -7.94 -4.83 17.87
N VAL A 385 -7.32 -4.36 18.93
CA VAL A 385 -5.99 -3.76 18.94
C VAL A 385 -5.10 -4.59 19.84
N LYS A 386 -3.88 -4.86 19.38
CA LYS A 386 -2.81 -5.49 20.18
C LYS A 386 -1.57 -4.62 20.09
N ILE A 387 -0.93 -4.39 21.22
CA ILE A 387 0.33 -3.64 21.30
C ILE A 387 1.41 -4.58 21.80
N TRP A 388 2.51 -4.66 21.06
CA TRP A 388 3.64 -5.52 21.30
C TRP A 388 4.86 -4.70 21.62
N HIS A 389 5.72 -5.19 22.51
CA HIS A 389 7.06 -4.66 22.70
C HIS A 389 8.00 -5.21 21.60
N TYR A 390 9.05 -4.47 21.23
CA TYR A 390 10.01 -4.92 20.20
C TYR A 390 10.69 -6.24 20.52
N THR A 391 10.70 -6.68 21.80
CA THR A 391 11.22 -7.98 22.24
C THR A 391 10.29 -9.14 21.93
N GLY A 392 9.05 -8.88 21.52
CA GLY A 392 8.05 -9.88 21.17
C GLY A 392 6.95 -10.07 22.21
N GLU A 393 7.02 -9.40 23.36
CA GLU A 393 6.03 -9.52 24.42
C GLU A 393 4.75 -8.75 24.09
N LEU A 394 3.59 -9.37 24.31
CA LEU A 394 2.30 -8.70 24.20
C LEU A 394 2.08 -7.79 25.41
N MET A 395 1.97 -6.49 25.17
CA MET A 395 1.83 -5.48 26.23
C MET A 395 0.37 -5.14 26.53
N TYR A 396 -0.47 -5.12 25.51
CA TYR A 396 -1.89 -4.73 25.63
C TYR A 396 -2.73 -5.45 24.60
N SER A 397 -3.95 -5.81 24.96
CA SER A 397 -4.96 -6.36 24.06
C SER A 397 -6.34 -5.82 24.40
N SER A 398 -7.04 -5.31 23.40
CA SER A 398 -8.42 -4.83 23.55
C SER A 398 -9.26 -5.27 22.36
N GLU A 399 -10.39 -5.88 22.63
CA GLU A 399 -11.39 -6.21 21.64
C GLU A 399 -12.28 -4.98 21.41
N ILE A 400 -12.52 -4.63 20.15
CA ILE A 400 -13.33 -3.47 19.74
C ILE A 400 -14.20 -3.91 18.58
N ASP A 401 -15.49 -4.06 18.82
CA ASP A 401 -16.45 -4.47 17.80
C ASP A 401 -16.45 -3.51 16.60
N GLU A 402 -16.48 -4.08 15.39
CA GLU A 402 -16.52 -3.32 14.14
C GLU A 402 -15.48 -2.20 14.06
N LEU A 403 -14.25 -2.51 14.45
CA LEU A 403 -13.11 -1.59 14.36
C LEU A 403 -12.77 -1.29 12.89
N TYR A 404 -12.83 -0.02 12.48
CA TYR A 404 -12.50 0.41 11.11
C TYR A 404 -11.11 0.99 10.98
N ASN A 405 -10.69 1.85 11.90
CA ASN A 405 -9.40 2.53 11.87
C ASN A 405 -8.77 2.51 13.26
N VAL A 406 -7.46 2.40 13.27
CA VAL A 406 -6.62 2.62 14.46
C VAL A 406 -5.26 3.12 14.01
N PHE A 407 -4.70 4.08 14.71
CA PHE A 407 -3.40 4.67 14.41
C PHE A 407 -2.82 5.39 15.63
N TRP A 408 -1.50 5.46 15.67
CA TRP A 408 -0.80 6.21 16.69
C TRP A 408 -0.96 7.71 16.51
N ARG A 409 -0.97 8.45 17.63
CA ARG A 409 -0.78 9.90 17.63
C ARG A 409 0.64 10.20 17.14
N PRO A 410 0.82 10.97 16.06
CA PRO A 410 2.14 11.36 15.60
C PRO A 410 2.87 12.19 16.66
N GLN A 411 4.12 11.84 16.94
CA GLN A 411 5.01 12.56 17.85
C GLN A 411 6.43 12.49 17.28
N ALA A 412 7.20 13.55 17.52
CA ALA A 412 8.59 13.57 17.05
C ALA A 412 9.43 12.52 17.79
N ALA A 413 10.26 11.78 17.08
CA ALA A 413 11.16 10.80 17.67
C ALA A 413 12.10 11.42 18.71
N SER A 414 12.41 12.73 18.58
CA SER A 414 13.20 13.50 19.56
C SER A 414 12.52 13.66 20.91
N ALA A 415 11.18 13.57 20.97
CA ALA A 415 10.43 13.60 22.23
C ALA A 415 10.56 12.30 23.02
N HIS A 416 10.95 11.22 22.34
CA HIS A 416 11.10 9.89 22.90
C HIS A 416 12.51 9.34 22.65
N PRO A 417 13.55 9.88 23.29
CA PRO A 417 14.91 9.40 23.07
C PRO A 417 15.04 7.93 23.42
N LEU A 418 15.63 7.17 22.54
CA LEU A 418 15.83 5.74 22.73
C LEU A 418 17.07 5.51 23.61
N PRO A 419 16.95 4.91 24.80
CA PRO A 419 18.09 4.66 25.68
C PRO A 419 19.09 3.69 25.07
N ASN A 420 20.36 3.84 25.45
CA ASN A 420 21.39 2.85 25.11
C ASN A 420 22.24 2.60 26.36
N PRO A 421 22.23 1.36 26.95
CA PRO A 421 21.56 0.17 26.47
C PRO A 421 20.03 0.27 26.53
N LEU A 422 19.36 -0.55 25.68
CA LEU A 422 17.91 -0.65 25.69
C LEU A 422 17.42 -1.24 27.02
N PRO A 423 16.39 -0.66 27.63
CA PRO A 423 15.79 -1.23 28.84
C PRO A 423 15.10 -2.57 28.52
N ALA A 424 14.95 -3.41 29.53
CA ALA A 424 14.13 -4.60 29.46
C ALA A 424 12.66 -4.25 29.16
N ALA A 425 11.90 -5.22 28.64
CA ALA A 425 10.47 -5.03 28.47
C ALA A 425 9.78 -4.76 29.81
N PRO A 426 8.89 -3.76 29.87
CA PRO A 426 8.12 -3.49 31.08
C PRO A 426 7.09 -4.62 31.34
N ALA A 427 6.47 -4.59 32.51
CA ALA A 427 5.39 -5.53 32.82
C ALA A 427 4.19 -5.35 31.89
N PRO A 428 3.63 -6.43 31.32
CA PRO A 428 2.44 -6.35 30.48
C PRO A 428 1.20 -5.88 31.24
N HIS A 429 0.30 -5.19 30.56
CA HIS A 429 -1.01 -4.85 31.10
C HIS A 429 -1.85 -6.11 31.38
N PRO A 430 -2.72 -6.11 32.43
CA PRO A 430 -3.55 -7.28 32.78
C PRO A 430 -4.36 -7.87 31.62
N SER A 431 -4.84 -7.01 30.67
CA SER A 431 -5.56 -7.48 29.48
C SER A 431 -4.72 -8.37 28.57
N ALA A 432 -3.42 -8.08 28.46
CA ALA A 432 -2.50 -8.92 27.68
C ALA A 432 -2.33 -10.30 28.33
N ALA A 433 -2.15 -10.35 29.66
CA ALA A 433 -2.05 -11.59 30.40
C ALA A 433 -3.34 -12.44 30.26
N ALA A 434 -4.51 -11.81 30.36
CA ALA A 434 -5.78 -12.49 30.16
C ALA A 434 -5.93 -13.06 28.74
N HIS A 435 -5.54 -12.28 27.72
CA HIS A 435 -5.56 -12.74 26.32
C HIS A 435 -4.64 -13.94 26.10
N VAL A 436 -3.42 -13.90 26.63
CA VAL A 436 -2.44 -15.02 26.52
C VAL A 436 -2.99 -16.27 27.23
N ALA A 437 -3.61 -16.12 28.40
CA ALA A 437 -4.20 -17.24 29.13
C ALA A 437 -5.37 -17.90 28.38
N THR A 438 -6.17 -17.10 27.67
CA THR A 438 -7.30 -17.58 26.87
C THR A 438 -6.87 -18.27 25.58
N THR A 439 -5.81 -17.75 24.95
CA THR A 439 -5.30 -18.23 23.65
C THR A 439 -4.30 -19.39 23.82
N ALA A 440 -3.76 -19.59 25.03
CA ALA A 440 -2.85 -20.71 25.31
C ALA A 440 -3.53 -22.04 24.92
N PRO A 441 -2.86 -22.91 24.14
CA PRO A 441 -3.44 -24.20 23.76
C PRO A 441 -3.79 -24.95 25.05
N LYS A 442 -5.08 -25.16 25.26
CA LYS A 442 -5.55 -25.98 26.35
C LYS A 442 -4.84 -27.31 26.24
N LYS A 443 -4.02 -27.66 27.25
CA LYS A 443 -3.40 -29.01 27.31
C LYS A 443 -4.49 -30.02 27.00
N PRO A 444 -4.31 -30.90 26.01
CA PRO A 444 -5.34 -31.87 25.70
C PRO A 444 -5.68 -32.59 26.97
N THR A 445 -6.87 -32.36 27.50
CA THR A 445 -7.46 -33.16 28.57
C THR A 445 -7.37 -34.58 28.05
N GLY A 446 -6.59 -35.40 28.74
CA GLY A 446 -6.07 -36.70 28.31
C GLY A 446 -6.96 -37.46 27.35
N ALA A 447 -6.35 -38.15 26.40
CA ALA A 447 -7.05 -38.85 25.34
C ALA A 447 -8.28 -39.58 25.90
N TYR A 448 -9.45 -39.39 25.21
CA TYR A 448 -10.67 -40.09 25.57
C TYR A 448 -10.39 -41.56 25.87
N ARG A 449 -10.55 -41.95 27.14
CA ARG A 449 -10.49 -43.36 27.55
C ARG A 449 -11.92 -43.89 27.60
N PRO A 450 -12.21 -44.95 26.83
CA PRO A 450 -13.47 -45.66 26.96
C PRO A 450 -13.75 -46.06 28.42
N PRO A 451 -15.00 -46.12 28.83
CA PRO A 451 -15.37 -46.41 30.24
C PRO A 451 -14.67 -47.66 30.83
N HIS A 452 -14.41 -48.68 30.00
CA HIS A 452 -13.75 -49.92 30.40
C HIS A 452 -12.23 -49.83 30.57
N ALA A 453 -11.59 -48.75 30.06
CA ALA A 453 -10.14 -48.54 30.16
C ALA A 453 -9.73 -47.53 31.24
N ARG A 454 -10.66 -47.04 32.05
CA ARG A 454 -10.42 -45.96 33.03
C ARG A 454 -9.48 -46.37 34.19
N ASN A 455 -9.35 -47.66 34.47
CA ASN A 455 -8.51 -48.18 35.57
C ASN A 455 -7.30 -48.99 35.10
N THR A 456 -6.99 -49.04 33.81
CA THR A 456 -5.83 -49.73 33.28
C THR A 456 -4.74 -48.74 32.86
N ALA A 457 -3.49 -49.00 33.25
CA ALA A 457 -2.38 -48.19 32.79
C ALA A 457 -2.27 -48.23 31.26
N THR A 458 -2.09 -47.09 30.60
CA THR A 458 -1.86 -47.04 29.15
C THR A 458 -0.58 -47.82 28.84
N PRO A 459 -0.60 -48.82 27.96
CA PRO A 459 0.60 -49.51 27.53
C PRO A 459 1.61 -48.51 26.94
N LEU A 460 2.90 -48.73 27.25
CA LEU A 460 4.02 -47.83 26.86
C LEU A 460 4.05 -47.45 25.37
N HIS A 461 3.60 -48.34 24.50
CA HIS A 461 3.57 -48.12 23.05
C HIS A 461 2.40 -47.22 22.55
N PHE A 462 1.47 -46.86 23.44
CA PHE A 462 0.39 -45.90 23.18
C PHE A 462 0.58 -44.58 23.93
N LYS A 463 1.61 -44.43 24.73
CA LYS A 463 1.96 -43.16 25.36
C LYS A 463 2.74 -42.30 24.38
N ARG A 464 2.47 -40.99 24.39
CA ARG A 464 3.28 -40.00 23.66
C ARG A 464 4.64 -39.85 24.33
N GLU A 465 5.66 -39.41 23.59
CA GLU A 465 7.01 -39.17 24.09
C GLU A 465 7.06 -38.22 25.29
N ASP A 466 6.21 -37.16 25.27
CA ASP A 466 6.05 -36.20 26.36
C ASP A 466 5.39 -36.77 27.64
N GLU A 467 4.75 -37.95 27.54
CA GLU A 467 4.15 -38.70 28.63
C GLU A 467 5.03 -39.90 29.09
N GLY A 468 6.29 -39.96 28.63
CA GLY A 468 7.21 -41.05 28.95
C GLY A 468 7.00 -42.35 28.15
N GLY A 469 6.42 -42.22 26.93
CA GLY A 469 6.33 -43.30 25.96
C GLY A 469 7.68 -43.63 25.34
N ALA A 470 7.87 -44.87 24.91
CA ALA A 470 9.12 -45.29 24.27
C ALA A 470 9.28 -44.58 22.91
N ALA A 471 10.35 -43.83 22.74
CA ALA A 471 10.78 -43.34 21.44
C ALA A 471 10.99 -44.55 20.51
N HIS A 472 10.49 -44.46 19.28
CA HIS A 472 10.79 -45.43 18.24
C HIS A 472 12.28 -45.34 17.90
N ILE A 473 13.10 -46.10 18.64
CA ILE A 473 14.51 -46.27 18.31
C ILE A 473 14.57 -47.12 17.05
N TYR A 474 14.86 -46.50 15.91
CA TYR A 474 15.40 -47.19 14.75
C TYR A 474 16.85 -47.61 15.13
N ALA A 475 16.99 -48.77 15.79
CA ALA A 475 18.29 -49.38 15.97
C ALA A 475 18.66 -50.09 14.67
N ASN A 476 19.58 -49.48 13.94
CA ASN A 476 20.39 -50.14 12.93
C ASN A 476 21.53 -50.82 13.68
N GLY A 477 21.54 -52.14 13.78
CA GLY A 477 22.68 -52.86 14.37
C GLY A 477 22.35 -54.32 14.67
N GLY A 478 22.98 -55.21 13.93
CA GLY A 478 22.79 -56.65 13.98
C GLY A 478 23.12 -57.31 15.33
N GLY A 479 22.38 -58.35 15.65
CA GLY A 479 22.60 -59.23 16.80
C GLY A 479 21.62 -60.39 16.78
N SER A 480 22.12 -61.56 16.48
CA SER A 480 21.44 -62.85 16.44
C SER A 480 20.88 -63.28 17.78
N GLY A 481 19.59 -63.63 17.82
CA GLY A 481 18.97 -64.34 18.95
C GLY A 481 17.59 -64.91 18.53
N PRO A 482 17.11 -66.03 19.08
CA PRO A 482 16.35 -67.05 18.36
C PRO A 482 14.87 -66.70 18.22
N ALA A 483 14.36 -67.16 17.09
CA ALA A 483 12.99 -67.07 16.63
C ALA A 483 11.99 -67.72 17.62
N ASN A 484 10.97 -66.95 18.00
CA ASN A 484 9.66 -67.48 18.30
C ASN A 484 8.63 -66.82 17.42
N GLY A 485 8.09 -67.60 16.55
CA GLY A 485 7.15 -67.20 15.53
C GLY A 485 5.81 -66.77 16.08
N PHE A 486 5.41 -65.61 15.59
CA PHE A 486 3.99 -65.33 15.43
C PHE A 486 3.80 -64.85 13.99
N GLY A 487 2.96 -65.62 13.31
CA GLY A 487 2.66 -65.48 11.91
C GLY A 487 2.25 -64.05 11.48
N ARG A 488 2.74 -63.64 10.32
CA ARG A 488 2.21 -62.52 9.58
C ARG A 488 0.72 -62.75 9.30
N GLY A 489 -0.15 -62.27 10.18
CA GLY A 489 -1.56 -62.15 9.91
C GLY A 489 -1.78 -61.16 8.78
N LYS A 490 -2.40 -61.61 7.70
CA LYS A 490 -2.91 -60.77 6.61
C LYS A 490 -3.66 -59.58 7.23
N ARG A 491 -3.30 -58.37 6.83
CA ARG A 491 -4.09 -57.13 7.14
C ARG A 491 -5.55 -57.41 6.77
N ARG A 492 -6.41 -57.32 7.76
CA ARG A 492 -7.87 -57.31 7.56
C ARG A 492 -8.20 -56.02 6.80
N GLU A 493 -8.67 -56.14 5.56
CA GLU A 493 -9.27 -55.06 4.84
C GLU A 493 -10.58 -54.65 5.52
N VAL A 494 -10.68 -53.37 5.81
CA VAL A 494 -11.93 -52.76 6.29
C VAL A 494 -12.80 -52.51 5.07
N PRO A 495 -14.01 -53.04 4.98
CA PRO A 495 -14.88 -52.81 3.82
C PRO A 495 -15.18 -51.29 3.71
N GLY A 496 -14.80 -50.68 2.58
CA GLY A 496 -15.04 -49.29 2.27
C GLY A 496 -13.80 -48.35 2.30
N ALA A 497 -12.62 -48.88 2.56
CA ALA A 497 -11.38 -48.08 2.47
C ALA A 497 -10.76 -48.23 1.05
N ALA A 498 -10.45 -47.09 0.44
CA ALA A 498 -9.74 -47.05 -0.83
C ALA A 498 -8.36 -47.71 -0.75
N PRO A 499 -7.87 -48.38 -1.81
CA PRO A 499 -6.57 -49.04 -1.80
C PRO A 499 -5.43 -48.03 -1.56
N ALA A 500 -4.49 -48.38 -0.66
CA ALA A 500 -3.31 -47.56 -0.40
C ALA A 500 -2.39 -47.58 -1.65
N GLU A 501 -2.13 -46.43 -2.20
CA GLU A 501 -1.16 -46.22 -3.27
C GLU A 501 0.26 -46.61 -2.80
N LYS A 502 1.00 -47.27 -3.63
CA LYS A 502 2.38 -47.66 -3.40
C LYS A 502 3.26 -46.42 -3.44
N PHE A 503 3.86 -46.09 -2.32
CA PHE A 503 4.84 -45.02 -2.19
C PHE A 503 6.10 -45.34 -3.01
N VAL A 504 6.44 -44.48 -3.98
CA VAL A 504 7.70 -44.51 -4.70
C VAL A 504 8.62 -43.50 -4.07
N PRO A 505 9.80 -43.89 -3.53
CA PRO A 505 10.73 -42.92 -2.91
C PRO A 505 11.27 -41.96 -3.97
N GLY A 506 11.01 -40.64 -3.80
CA GLY A 506 11.52 -39.59 -4.64
C GLY A 506 10.50 -38.60 -5.20
N ALA A 507 9.21 -38.78 -4.94
CA ALA A 507 8.20 -37.85 -5.37
C ALA A 507 7.74 -36.95 -4.22
N ALA A 508 7.82 -35.64 -4.39
CA ALA A 508 7.35 -34.65 -3.44
C ALA A 508 5.83 -34.71 -3.26
N PRO A 509 5.27 -34.50 -2.06
CA PRO A 509 3.84 -34.52 -1.85
C PRO A 509 3.18 -33.24 -2.45
N GLY A 510 2.23 -33.45 -3.33
CA GLY A 510 1.31 -32.40 -3.78
C GLY A 510 1.64 -31.77 -5.13
N GLY A 511 1.23 -32.42 -6.21
CA GLY A 511 1.31 -31.79 -7.53
C GLY A 511 1.12 -32.79 -8.67
N GLY A 512 -0.01 -33.41 -8.76
CA GLY A 512 -0.36 -34.24 -9.89
C GLY A 512 -1.31 -33.55 -10.86
N VAL A 513 -0.77 -32.83 -11.83
CA VAL A 513 -1.47 -32.62 -13.11
C VAL A 513 -0.64 -33.31 -14.17
N SER A 514 -1.02 -34.48 -14.55
CA SER A 514 -0.47 -35.17 -15.70
C SER A 514 -1.20 -34.77 -16.96
N LEU A 515 -0.47 -34.14 -17.86
CA LEU A 515 -0.82 -33.94 -19.27
C LEU A 515 0.06 -34.87 -20.08
N ALA A 516 -0.48 -35.99 -20.51
CA ALA A 516 -0.08 -36.65 -21.74
C ALA A 516 -1.07 -37.76 -22.10
N GLY A 517 -1.65 -37.63 -23.09
CA GLY A 517 -2.00 -38.14 -24.36
C GLY A 517 -2.32 -39.60 -24.56
N THR A 518 -3.32 -39.77 -25.40
CA THR A 518 -3.60 -40.89 -26.32
C THR A 518 -4.08 -42.20 -25.73
N GLY A 519 -5.33 -42.53 -26.08
CA GLY A 519 -5.73 -43.91 -26.32
C GLY A 519 -7.02 -44.34 -25.64
N THR A 520 -8.09 -44.30 -26.43
CA THR A 520 -9.17 -45.28 -26.52
C THR A 520 -9.95 -45.72 -25.29
N GLY A 521 -11.24 -45.34 -25.28
CA GLY A 521 -12.38 -46.23 -25.04
C GLY A 521 -12.71 -46.64 -23.63
N ALA A 522 -13.97 -46.34 -23.28
CA ALA A 522 -14.78 -46.91 -22.22
C ALA A 522 -14.57 -46.39 -20.80
N ASP A 523 -15.55 -45.68 -20.36
CA ASP A 523 -16.34 -45.77 -19.14
C ASP A 523 -16.94 -44.39 -18.74
N GLU A 524 -18.15 -44.14 -19.26
CA GLU A 524 -18.93 -42.88 -18.95
C GLU A 524 -19.84 -43.00 -17.71
N ASP A 525 -19.74 -43.99 -16.86
CA ASP A 525 -20.80 -44.28 -15.89
C ASP A 525 -20.54 -43.85 -14.43
N ASN A 526 -19.63 -42.91 -14.15
CA ASN A 526 -19.44 -42.48 -12.74
C ASN A 526 -19.23 -40.99 -12.53
N LEU A 527 -19.96 -40.11 -13.20
CA LEU A 527 -19.94 -38.67 -12.94
C LEU A 527 -21.20 -38.23 -12.20
N SER A 528 -20.99 -37.55 -11.05
CA SER A 528 -22.11 -37.01 -10.28
C SER A 528 -22.97 -36.05 -11.12
N LYS A 529 -24.27 -36.01 -10.88
CA LYS A 529 -25.23 -35.14 -11.61
C LYS A 529 -24.83 -33.68 -11.70
N THR A 530 -24.04 -33.20 -10.74
CA THR A 530 -23.51 -31.79 -10.68
C THR A 530 -22.34 -31.62 -11.67
N ALA A 531 -21.48 -32.62 -11.80
CA ALA A 531 -20.34 -32.58 -12.72
C ALA A 531 -20.82 -32.65 -14.18
N LEU A 532 -21.86 -33.44 -14.47
CA LEU A 532 -22.48 -33.52 -15.78
C LEU A 532 -23.16 -32.20 -16.19
N LYS A 533 -23.80 -31.53 -15.25
CA LYS A 533 -24.45 -30.20 -15.45
C LYS A 533 -23.43 -29.11 -15.74
N ASN A 534 -22.28 -29.16 -15.05
CA ASN A 534 -21.20 -28.22 -15.28
C ASN A 534 -20.44 -28.48 -16.59
N LYS A 535 -20.27 -29.76 -16.99
CA LYS A 535 -19.69 -30.15 -18.31
C LYS A 535 -20.56 -29.63 -19.45
N LYS A 536 -21.89 -29.87 -19.40
CA LYS A 536 -22.85 -29.36 -20.41
C LYS A 536 -22.87 -27.82 -20.49
N LYS A 537 -22.74 -27.10 -19.36
CA LYS A 537 -22.70 -25.64 -19.34
C LYS A 537 -21.40 -25.09 -19.97
N ARG A 538 -20.27 -25.77 -19.77
CA ARG A 538 -18.99 -25.42 -20.43
C ARG A 538 -18.96 -25.69 -21.91
N GLU A 539 -19.57 -26.78 -22.35
CA GLU A 539 -19.67 -27.14 -23.80
C GLU A 539 -20.59 -26.17 -24.54
N ALA A 540 -21.72 -25.80 -23.95
CA ALA A 540 -22.63 -24.79 -24.52
C ALA A 540 -21.96 -23.40 -24.63
N ALA A 541 -21.16 -23.00 -23.63
CA ALA A 541 -20.41 -21.73 -23.66
C ALA A 541 -19.27 -21.75 -24.71
N LYS A 542 -18.61 -22.90 -24.93
CA LYS A 542 -17.63 -23.08 -26.02
C LYS A 542 -18.25 -23.00 -27.39
N LYS A 543 -19.43 -23.62 -27.58
CA LYS A 543 -20.15 -23.61 -28.85
C LYS A 543 -20.65 -22.23 -29.24
N ALA A 544 -21.19 -21.45 -28.26
CA ALA A 544 -21.60 -20.06 -28.47
C ALA A 544 -20.42 -19.13 -28.83
N LYS A 545 -19.23 -19.39 -28.27
CA LYS A 545 -18.03 -18.62 -28.59
C LYS A 545 -17.45 -18.94 -29.97
N LEU A 546 -17.61 -20.17 -30.44
CA LEU A 546 -17.21 -20.60 -31.79
C LEU A 546 -18.15 -20.01 -32.85
N GLU A 547 -19.45 -19.98 -32.58
CA GLU A 547 -20.46 -19.38 -33.48
C GLU A 547 -20.29 -17.86 -33.60
N GLN A 548 -19.87 -17.17 -32.54
CA GLN A 548 -19.52 -15.73 -32.59
C GLN A 548 -18.24 -15.46 -33.38
N GLN A 549 -17.27 -16.36 -33.38
CA GLN A 549 -16.05 -16.21 -34.17
C GLN A 549 -16.27 -16.52 -35.67
N GLN A 550 -17.24 -17.34 -36.04
CA GLN A 550 -17.58 -17.62 -37.43
C GLN A 550 -18.44 -16.52 -38.10
N GLN A 551 -19.08 -15.65 -37.31
CA GLN A 551 -19.85 -14.52 -37.82
C GLN A 551 -19.00 -13.21 -38.03
N GLN A 552 -17.72 -13.23 -37.69
CA GLN A 552 -16.83 -12.05 -37.84
C GLN A 552 -15.77 -12.18 -38.94
N GLY A 553 -15.88 -13.16 -39.83
CA GLY A 553 -14.88 -13.38 -40.88
C GLY A 553 -15.45 -13.70 -42.24
N ALA A 554 -15.92 -12.69 -43.00
CA ALA A 554 -15.88 -12.73 -44.47
C ALA A 554 -16.13 -11.30 -45.03
N PRO A 555 -15.35 -10.83 -46.03
CA PRO A 555 -15.51 -9.52 -46.65
C PRO A 555 -16.53 -9.55 -47.79
N GLY A 556 -17.32 -8.45 -47.87
CA GLY A 556 -18.41 -8.31 -48.79
C GLY A 556 -18.06 -7.87 -50.21
N VAL A 557 -18.99 -8.02 -51.12
CA VAL A 557 -19.17 -7.28 -52.38
C VAL A 557 -20.69 -7.13 -52.65
N PRO A 558 -21.16 -6.02 -53.28
CA PRO A 558 -22.51 -5.47 -53.19
C PRO A 558 -23.48 -5.87 -54.27
N GLY A 559 -24.77 -5.76 -53.99
CA GLY A 559 -25.82 -5.84 -55.03
C GLY A 559 -27.23 -5.86 -54.42
N ALA A 560 -28.01 -4.84 -54.74
CA ALA A 560 -29.41 -4.58 -54.41
C ALA A 560 -30.41 -5.50 -55.21
N PRO A 561 -31.78 -5.29 -55.17
CA PRO A 561 -32.73 -5.06 -54.08
C PRO A 561 -34.00 -5.98 -54.17
N SER A 562 -34.91 -5.84 -53.26
CA SER A 562 -36.36 -5.96 -53.34
C SER A 562 -37.04 -6.68 -52.13
N GLY A 563 -38.00 -6.00 -51.54
CA GLY A 563 -38.91 -6.46 -50.52
C GLY A 563 -40.04 -7.37 -51.05
N PRO A 564 -41.26 -7.47 -50.43
CA PRO A 564 -41.68 -7.23 -49.07
C PRO A 564 -42.57 -8.33 -48.45
N ALA A 565 -43.12 -8.11 -47.26
CA ALA A 565 -44.44 -8.48 -46.74
C ALA A 565 -44.59 -9.60 -45.69
N ASN A 566 -45.33 -9.24 -44.67
CA ASN A 566 -46.34 -9.95 -43.87
C ASN A 566 -45.84 -10.97 -42.85
N GLY A 567 -46.31 -11.03 -41.68
CA GLY A 567 -47.51 -10.57 -40.96
C GLY A 567 -47.70 -11.42 -39.71
N ASN A 568 -48.39 -10.82 -38.78
CA ASN A 568 -49.34 -11.35 -37.84
C ASN A 568 -48.92 -11.96 -36.49
N ASN A 569 -49.34 -11.21 -35.46
CA ASN A 569 -50.34 -11.56 -34.41
C ASN A 569 -49.90 -12.46 -33.27
N ASN A 570 -50.01 -12.08 -32.04
CA ASN A 570 -51.21 -11.92 -31.20
C ASN A 570 -50.80 -11.57 -29.76
N GLU A 571 -51.37 -10.51 -29.21
CA GLU A 571 -52.29 -10.39 -28.07
C GLU A 571 -51.84 -11.01 -26.73
N ARG A 572 -51.82 -10.32 -25.58
CA ARG A 572 -52.95 -9.72 -24.86
C ARG A 572 -52.51 -8.93 -23.63
N GLN A 573 -53.12 -7.75 -23.44
CA GLN A 573 -53.79 -7.19 -22.30
C GLN A 573 -52.97 -6.92 -21.02
N GLY A 574 -53.06 -5.81 -20.35
CA GLY A 574 -53.98 -4.67 -20.41
C GLY A 574 -53.73 -3.70 -19.26
N ARG A 575 -54.27 -2.50 -19.47
CA ARG A 575 -54.88 -1.56 -18.52
C ARG A 575 -53.98 -0.76 -17.58
N ASP A 576 -54.08 0.46 -17.42
CA ASP A 576 -54.87 1.71 -17.55
C ASP A 576 -53.99 2.78 -16.97
N GLY A 577 -53.97 4.01 -17.27
CA GLY A 577 -54.83 4.96 -17.91
C GLY A 577 -54.33 6.38 -17.71
N ARG A 578 -54.69 7.20 -18.67
CA ARG A 578 -55.01 8.62 -18.64
C ARG A 578 -53.90 9.66 -18.49
N GLU A 579 -53.72 10.39 -19.50
CA GLU A 579 -54.29 11.66 -20.12
C GLU A 579 -53.47 12.85 -19.64
N HIS A 580 -53.02 13.84 -20.39
CA HIS A 580 -53.54 14.65 -21.51
C HIS A 580 -52.38 15.47 -22.11
N GLN A 581 -52.28 15.56 -23.44
CA GLN A 581 -52.40 16.69 -24.34
C GLN A 581 -51.52 17.90 -24.06
N THR A 582 -50.81 18.57 -25.01
CA THR A 582 -51.08 18.96 -26.40
C THR A 582 -49.83 19.61 -27.02
N ARG A 583 -49.54 19.29 -28.29
CA ARG A 583 -49.31 20.18 -29.47
C ARG A 583 -48.32 21.34 -29.29
N ARG A 584 -47.43 21.69 -30.17
CA ARG A 584 -47.28 21.72 -31.63
C ARG A 584 -45.94 22.34 -32.01
N ASP A 585 -45.33 21.79 -33.03
CA ASP A 585 -44.82 22.38 -34.29
C ASP A 585 -43.67 23.44 -34.21
N ASN A 586 -42.56 23.29 -34.85
CA ASN A 586 -42.24 23.45 -36.25
C ASN A 586 -40.77 23.79 -36.53
N ARG A 587 -40.22 23.07 -37.46
CA ARG A 587 -39.30 23.46 -38.56
C ARG A 587 -37.86 23.92 -38.29
N SER A 588 -37.02 23.08 -38.85
CA SER A 588 -35.72 23.40 -39.49
C SER A 588 -35.82 24.44 -40.61
N PRO A 589 -34.78 25.05 -41.11
CA PRO A 589 -33.86 24.36 -42.01
C PRO A 589 -32.38 24.81 -42.01
N HIS A 590 -31.53 23.92 -42.54
CA HIS A 590 -30.20 24.18 -43.10
C HIS A 590 -30.20 25.20 -44.26
N PRO A 591 -29.05 25.84 -44.65
CA PRO A 591 -28.43 25.35 -45.85
C PRO A 591 -26.88 25.28 -45.91
N ARG A 592 -26.46 24.45 -46.82
CA ARG A 592 -25.13 24.22 -47.40
C ARG A 592 -24.62 25.40 -48.25
N SER A 593 -23.28 25.50 -48.44
CA SER A 593 -22.57 25.66 -49.74
C SER A 593 -21.07 25.59 -49.48
N LYS A 594 -20.29 24.65 -50.01
CA LYS A 594 -19.68 24.49 -51.35
C LYS A 594 -18.97 25.79 -51.79
N SER A 595 -17.71 25.83 -52.08
CA SER A 595 -16.84 25.17 -52.99
C SER A 595 -15.62 26.04 -53.35
N ARG A 596 -14.53 25.39 -53.64
CA ARG A 596 -13.63 25.46 -54.81
C ARG A 596 -12.49 26.48 -54.83
N ASN A 597 -11.30 25.88 -54.89
CA ASN A 597 -10.24 25.94 -55.96
C ASN A 597 -9.75 27.29 -56.44
N ASN A 598 -8.45 27.55 -56.41
CA ASN A 598 -7.44 27.44 -57.48
C ASN A 598 -6.13 28.08 -56.98
N ARG A 599 -5.01 27.38 -57.14
CA ARG A 599 -3.96 27.49 -58.17
C ARG A 599 -3.49 28.94 -58.45
N ASP A 600 -2.23 29.21 -58.23
CA ASP A 600 -1.07 29.17 -59.13
C ASP A 600 0.14 29.80 -58.43
N ARG A 601 1.30 29.16 -58.53
CA ARG A 601 2.54 29.44 -59.27
C ARG A 601 3.11 30.84 -59.06
N ASP A 602 4.37 30.89 -58.61
CA ASP A 602 5.66 30.94 -59.35
C ASP A 602 6.77 31.16 -58.35
N GLN A 603 7.78 30.38 -58.39
CA GLN A 603 9.06 30.32 -59.04
C GLN A 603 10.07 31.44 -58.65
N ASP A 604 11.25 30.97 -58.42
CA ASP A 604 12.61 31.51 -58.51
C ASP A 604 13.26 31.77 -57.12
N GLY A 605 14.43 31.25 -56.81
CA GLY A 605 15.51 30.71 -57.60
C GLY A 605 16.84 30.98 -56.90
N LEU A 606 17.67 29.94 -56.85
CA LEU A 606 19.14 30.00 -56.91
C LEU A 606 19.91 30.64 -55.70
N LYS A 607 20.84 30.02 -55.11
CA LYS A 607 22.10 29.31 -55.39
C LYS A 607 22.91 29.16 -54.09
N ARG A 608 23.32 27.99 -53.79
CA ARG A 608 24.69 27.42 -53.67
C ARG A 608 25.82 28.42 -53.41
N THR A 609 26.55 28.17 -52.31
CA THR A 609 27.98 27.88 -52.42
C THR A 609 28.54 27.13 -51.19
N LYS A 610 29.30 26.11 -51.51
CA LYS A 610 30.23 25.36 -50.67
C LYS A 610 31.55 26.10 -50.57
N SER A 611 32.31 25.96 -49.46
CA SER A 611 33.76 25.76 -49.43
C SER A 611 34.13 25.33 -48.00
N LYS A 612 34.70 24.33 -47.85
CA LYS A 612 35.87 23.52 -47.66
C LYS A 612 37.16 24.30 -47.28
N SER A 613 37.85 23.65 -46.36
CA SER A 613 39.32 23.51 -46.13
C SER A 613 39.80 24.29 -44.91
N ASP A 614 40.48 23.67 -44.07
CA ASP A 614 41.61 22.81 -43.90
C ASP A 614 42.66 23.43 -42.96
N ARG A 615 43.14 22.59 -42.06
CA ARG A 615 44.53 22.42 -41.58
C ARG A 615 45.14 23.30 -40.47
N ASN A 616 45.45 22.57 -39.42
CA ASN A 616 46.80 22.37 -38.78
C ASN A 616 47.53 23.61 -38.23
N THR A 617 47.93 23.59 -36.97
CA THR A 617 49.20 23.02 -36.47
C THR A 617 49.50 23.49 -35.06
N HIS A 618 50.00 22.56 -34.28
CA HIS A 618 51.11 22.52 -33.32
C HIS A 618 51.41 23.73 -32.39
N SER A 619 51.45 23.46 -31.10
CA SER A 619 52.62 23.19 -30.27
C SER A 619 52.69 24.01 -28.98
N GLN A 620 53.07 23.27 -27.96
CA GLN A 620 53.97 23.54 -26.85
C GLN A 620 53.50 24.19 -25.56
N HIS A 621 53.57 23.33 -24.53
CA HIS A 621 53.85 23.65 -23.14
C HIS A 621 55.04 24.59 -22.94
N PRO A 622 55.11 25.35 -21.82
CA PRO A 622 55.91 24.84 -20.72
C PRO A 622 55.36 25.03 -19.30
N SER A 623 55.81 24.12 -18.47
CA SER A 623 55.81 24.05 -17.02
C SER A 623 56.47 25.22 -16.31
N ARG A 624 55.96 25.61 -15.10
CA ARG A 624 56.73 25.89 -13.88
C ARG A 624 55.83 26.26 -12.69
N SER A 625 55.85 25.42 -11.71
CA SER A 625 56.23 25.55 -10.28
C SER A 625 56.05 26.92 -9.62
N GLY A 626 55.33 26.90 -8.47
CA GLY A 626 55.31 27.95 -7.46
C GLY A 626 54.35 27.55 -6.31
N ALA A 627 54.92 26.99 -5.26
CA ALA A 627 54.25 26.73 -4.00
C ALA A 627 54.17 28.05 -3.23
N GLU A 628 53.01 28.41 -2.72
CA GLU A 628 52.86 29.34 -1.62
C GLU A 628 51.82 28.79 -0.61
N THR A 629 52.37 28.46 0.53
CA THR A 629 51.72 28.16 1.81
C THR A 629 51.08 29.41 2.37
N LEU A 630 49.76 29.37 2.66
CA LEU A 630 49.12 30.36 3.52
C LEU A 630 48.49 29.66 4.73
N ALA A 631 48.88 30.19 5.87
CA ALA A 631 48.53 29.79 7.25
C ALA A 631 47.05 30.03 7.58
N PRO A 632 46.46 29.33 8.59
CA PRO A 632 45.06 29.47 8.97
C PRO A 632 44.79 30.72 9.81
N PRO A 633 43.58 31.30 9.78
CA PRO A 633 43.22 32.46 10.57
C PRO A 633 42.94 32.12 12.04
N GLN A 634 43.43 33.01 12.91
CA GLN A 634 43.31 32.97 14.34
C GLN A 634 41.87 33.19 14.81
N VAL A 635 41.50 32.49 15.90
CA VAL A 635 40.31 32.63 16.69
C VAL A 635 40.42 33.91 17.51
N VAL A 636 39.42 34.78 17.41
CA VAL A 636 39.27 35.95 18.30
C VAL A 636 38.24 35.56 19.39
N GLU A 637 38.76 35.48 20.63
CA GLU A 637 37.95 35.36 21.84
C GLU A 637 37.30 36.70 22.19
N ILE A 638 35.99 36.69 22.46
CA ILE A 638 35.22 37.81 23.01
C ILE A 638 34.95 37.52 24.47
N PRO A 639 35.29 38.45 25.38
CA PRO A 639 35.10 38.24 26.82
C PRO A 639 33.65 38.44 27.28
N PRO A 640 33.23 37.85 28.45
CA PRO A 640 31.85 37.88 28.91
C PRO A 640 31.49 39.21 29.59
N LYS A 641 30.30 39.75 29.29
CA LYS A 641 29.69 40.86 30.03
C LYS A 641 29.00 40.30 31.30
N LYS A 642 29.44 40.88 32.42
CA LYS A 642 28.79 40.84 33.72
C LYS A 642 27.54 41.74 33.72
N ALA A 643 26.47 41.26 34.26
CA ALA A 643 25.47 41.67 35.21
C ALA A 643 24.14 40.96 34.93
#